data_182d61454ec18044d4150f8e6c4db9e7
#
_entry.id   182d61454ec18044d4150f8e6c4db9e7
#
_cell.length_a   1.000
_cell.length_b   1.000
_cell.length_c   1.000
_cell.angle_alpha   90.00
_cell.angle_beta   90.00
_cell.angle_gamma   90.00
#
_symmetry.space_group_name_H-M   'P 1'
#
loop_
_entity.id
_entity.type
_entity.pdbx_description
1 polymer ?
#
loop_
_entity_poly.entity_id
_entity_poly.type
_entity_poly.pdbx_seq_one_letter_code
_entity_poly.pdbx_strand_id
1 'polypeptide(L)'
;MRQFTALQIAQARQRVTPEIIQALIANNNDVIYNPVLVPETGCATWNHYFFCPQHSVRLVWDRRSPKRHHCPIDNMPFSGEPYDGAWWRWLNGLNAKACYEVAVLWLLTGEERYLNKVRDILLGYARYYPDYQEHGGIPYNGPGKANAQTLCEANCHIDFARGFDIIRTKLTADDEAYIAERLLRVGADFLMKHRSNQIHNHEVKINSAIGIIGAVLDEKSHLEFAVNSKYGLRYQLEHALMPGGLWFEGSLHYHFYALSGFMAFEKVARGSGYSLLGLPHYQKMLDIPFELLLPDLSLPNINDCVKGQERFNHTDIYEFAWWYYGKLSYGELLSRIYRNDSKDHIDALFYGRELPETQLIPPLQNSHSPENGLTIIRNKSGRAICFNYTPYGGEHDHYCCLNLIVFDNGKAIFPDLGTTGYGAPLHYDYYKNSFSHNTVCINGKNQPPVNPVIKYYKDDSSSVQIIAEADWKNPPVLPDSKIRIEWDNEAYKDVLFRRNIISKEDILIDIITIENPHNQTVETTYLIDADLTDPTEYDKYSNVSDNDILMSTGVRLVGSTKVTYQSLNKLNVYCMSLGNSVLFQKKVPNNPSTSNLESIVLRSTDSKITHIVVTDFSGRDDVKLNIYDEYLNILVSDVNVISVSIV
;
A
#
# COMPACT_ATOMS: atom_id res chain seq x y z
N MET A 1 -22.62 -19.34 16.93
CA MET A 1 -21.92 -18.74 15.81
C MET A 1 -22.45 -17.33 15.55
N ARG A 2 -21.55 -16.35 15.48
CA ARG A 2 -21.92 -14.93 15.30
C ARG A 2 -21.70 -14.42 13.88
N GLN A 3 -20.73 -15.00 13.18
CA GLN A 3 -20.35 -14.53 11.84
C GLN A 3 -21.41 -14.75 10.77
N PHE A 4 -22.02 -15.93 10.75
CA PHE A 4 -22.93 -16.36 9.68
C PHE A 4 -24.27 -16.79 10.24
N THR A 5 -25.34 -16.36 9.61
CA THR A 5 -26.69 -16.84 9.88
C THR A 5 -26.93 -18.20 9.20
N ALA A 6 -27.92 -18.94 9.68
CA ALA A 6 -28.32 -20.20 9.04
C ALA A 6 -28.68 -20.03 7.55
N LEU A 7 -29.29 -18.90 7.19
CA LEU A 7 -29.61 -18.57 5.79
C LEU A 7 -28.34 -18.37 4.96
N GLN A 8 -27.36 -17.61 5.46
CA GLN A 8 -26.09 -17.41 4.77
C GLN A 8 -25.34 -18.72 4.56
N ILE A 9 -25.34 -19.62 5.54
CA ILE A 9 -24.71 -20.94 5.41
C ILE A 9 -25.43 -21.76 4.32
N ALA A 10 -26.75 -21.76 4.32
CA ALA A 10 -27.53 -22.47 3.28
C ALA A 10 -27.24 -21.92 1.87
N GLN A 11 -27.19 -20.60 1.73
CA GLN A 11 -26.83 -19.92 0.47
C GLN A 11 -25.39 -20.23 0.03
N ALA A 12 -24.43 -20.20 0.96
CA ALA A 12 -23.03 -20.53 0.66
C ALA A 12 -22.89 -21.98 0.17
N ARG A 13 -23.60 -22.92 0.78
CA ARG A 13 -23.65 -24.33 0.32
C ARG A 13 -24.28 -24.53 -1.06
N GLN A 14 -25.19 -23.65 -1.47
CA GLN A 14 -25.75 -23.66 -2.83
C GLN A 14 -24.81 -23.07 -3.87
N ARG A 15 -23.97 -22.09 -3.49
CA ARG A 15 -23.05 -21.38 -4.36
C ARG A 15 -21.70 -22.08 -4.52
N VAL A 16 -21.30 -22.85 -3.53
CA VAL A 16 -19.98 -23.49 -3.53
C VAL A 16 -19.89 -24.54 -4.65
N THR A 17 -18.75 -24.51 -5.36
CA THR A 17 -18.43 -25.50 -6.40
C THR A 17 -17.25 -26.37 -5.94
N PRO A 18 -17.01 -27.54 -6.59
CA PRO A 18 -15.85 -28.37 -6.31
C PRO A 18 -14.53 -27.59 -6.48
N GLU A 19 -14.45 -26.70 -7.45
CA GLU A 19 -13.25 -25.88 -7.73
C GLU A 19 -12.94 -24.94 -6.57
N ILE A 20 -13.96 -24.28 -5.98
CA ILE A 20 -13.81 -23.43 -4.80
C ILE A 20 -13.33 -24.24 -3.60
N ILE A 21 -13.89 -25.42 -3.38
CA ILE A 21 -13.44 -26.32 -2.31
C ILE A 21 -11.97 -26.71 -2.53
N GLN A 22 -11.59 -27.08 -3.75
CA GLN A 22 -10.19 -27.41 -4.06
C GLN A 22 -9.24 -26.21 -3.89
N ALA A 23 -9.65 -25.01 -4.28
CA ALA A 23 -8.86 -23.80 -4.05
C ALA A 23 -8.64 -23.53 -2.54
N LEU A 24 -9.70 -23.65 -1.72
CA LEU A 24 -9.57 -23.49 -0.26
C LEU A 24 -8.68 -24.57 0.37
N ILE A 25 -8.77 -25.82 -0.12
CA ILE A 25 -7.88 -26.90 0.31
C ILE A 25 -6.44 -26.59 -0.09
N ALA A 26 -6.20 -26.17 -1.33
CA ALA A 26 -4.86 -25.86 -1.86
C ALA A 26 -4.21 -24.71 -1.05
N ASN A 27 -4.97 -23.68 -0.73
CA ASN A 27 -4.51 -22.54 0.07
C ASN A 27 -4.11 -22.91 1.51
N ASN A 28 -4.63 -24.03 2.04
CA ASN A 28 -4.37 -24.53 3.38
C ASN A 28 -3.67 -25.91 3.39
N ASN A 29 -3.16 -26.34 2.24
CA ASN A 29 -2.60 -27.66 2.01
C ASN A 29 -1.54 -28.04 3.08
N ASP A 30 -0.62 -27.11 3.37
CA ASP A 30 0.44 -27.30 4.34
C ASP A 30 -0.09 -27.64 5.75
N VAL A 31 -1.18 -27.01 6.18
CA VAL A 31 -1.77 -27.26 7.51
C VAL A 31 -2.71 -28.47 7.50
N ILE A 32 -3.52 -28.64 6.46
CA ILE A 32 -4.51 -29.73 6.38
C ILE A 32 -3.84 -31.10 6.41
N TYR A 33 -2.77 -31.31 5.62
CA TYR A 33 -2.18 -32.61 5.41
C TYR A 33 -0.96 -32.93 6.31
N ASN A 34 -0.49 -31.95 7.09
CA ASN A 34 0.57 -32.19 8.07
C ASN A 34 0.04 -32.19 9.50
N PRO A 35 0.74 -32.82 10.44
CA PRO A 35 0.44 -32.68 11.87
C PRO A 35 0.45 -31.21 12.29
N VAL A 36 -0.41 -30.87 13.26
CA VAL A 36 -0.39 -29.52 13.84
C VAL A 36 0.95 -29.31 14.54
N LEU A 37 1.64 -28.26 14.15
CA LEU A 37 2.90 -27.84 14.76
C LEU A 37 2.67 -26.47 15.41
N VAL A 38 2.75 -26.43 16.73
CA VAL A 38 2.64 -25.23 17.55
C VAL A 38 3.93 -25.05 18.33
N PRO A 39 4.50 -23.83 18.44
CA PRO A 39 5.71 -23.64 19.23
C PRO A 39 5.46 -23.96 20.70
N GLU A 40 6.35 -24.73 21.32
CA GLU A 40 6.28 -25.02 22.76
C GLU A 40 6.74 -23.82 23.60
N THR A 41 7.59 -22.96 23.01
CA THR A 41 8.06 -21.70 23.59
C THR A 41 7.74 -20.55 22.63
N GLY A 42 7.19 -19.46 23.14
CA GLY A 42 6.90 -18.27 22.34
C GLY A 42 8.16 -17.45 22.09
N CYS A 43 8.84 -17.65 20.95
CA CYS A 43 10.08 -16.95 20.63
C CYS A 43 10.19 -16.60 19.14
N ALA A 44 9.07 -16.30 18.48
CA ALA A 44 9.10 -15.84 17.10
C ALA A 44 9.66 -14.42 16.99
N THR A 45 10.34 -14.14 15.89
CA THR A 45 10.80 -12.79 15.51
C THR A 45 9.92 -12.22 14.39
N TRP A 46 10.12 -10.95 14.07
CA TRP A 46 9.33 -10.27 13.07
C TRP A 46 9.57 -10.86 11.66
N ASN A 47 8.50 -11.20 10.94
CA ASN A 47 8.59 -11.84 9.61
C ASN A 47 9.25 -10.96 8.53
N HIS A 48 9.34 -9.65 8.76
CA HIS A 48 10.08 -8.76 7.87
C HIS A 48 11.59 -8.94 7.95
N TYR A 49 12.11 -9.71 8.91
CA TYR A 49 13.51 -10.12 8.89
C TYR A 49 13.79 -11.35 8.01
N PHE A 50 12.76 -11.97 7.43
CA PHE A 50 12.90 -13.11 6.54
C PHE A 50 13.23 -12.70 5.10
N PHE A 51 14.28 -11.86 4.96
CA PHE A 51 14.75 -11.31 3.69
C PHE A 51 16.24 -11.55 3.51
N CYS A 52 16.64 -11.75 2.23
CA CYS A 52 18.04 -11.75 1.84
C CYS A 52 18.59 -10.32 1.91
N PRO A 53 19.64 -10.05 2.72
CA PRO A 53 20.19 -8.71 2.85
C PRO A 53 20.91 -8.21 1.58
N GLN A 54 21.36 -9.13 0.71
CA GLN A 54 22.05 -8.77 -0.54
C GLN A 54 21.08 -8.43 -1.67
N HIS A 55 19.99 -9.21 -1.80
CA HIS A 55 19.06 -9.07 -2.92
C HIS A 55 17.76 -8.38 -2.56
N SER A 56 17.55 -8.06 -1.27
CA SER A 56 16.29 -7.46 -0.78
C SER A 56 15.03 -8.21 -1.19
N VAL A 57 15.14 -9.54 -1.32
CA VAL A 57 14.04 -10.45 -1.64
C VAL A 57 13.74 -11.37 -0.47
N ARG A 58 12.49 -11.81 -0.36
CA ARG A 58 12.07 -12.74 0.69
C ARG A 58 12.75 -14.09 0.53
N LEU A 59 13.20 -14.68 1.66
CA LEU A 59 13.76 -16.04 1.70
C LEU A 59 12.68 -17.08 1.40
N VAL A 60 13.10 -18.25 0.91
CA VAL A 60 12.19 -19.38 0.69
C VAL A 60 11.80 -19.99 2.03
N TRP A 61 10.48 -20.03 2.30
CA TRP A 61 9.95 -20.71 3.48
C TRP A 61 9.61 -22.16 3.16
N ASP A 62 10.14 -23.10 3.94
CA ASP A 62 9.81 -24.54 3.88
C ASP A 62 9.50 -25.04 5.30
N ARG A 63 8.29 -25.61 5.50
CA ARG A 63 7.86 -26.18 6.77
C ARG A 63 8.84 -27.18 7.36
N ARG A 64 9.53 -27.94 6.51
CA ARG A 64 10.46 -29.01 6.91
C ARG A 64 11.85 -28.48 7.30
N SER A 65 12.09 -27.20 7.08
CA SER A 65 13.40 -26.56 7.26
C SER A 65 13.35 -25.37 8.22
N PRO A 66 13.01 -25.55 9.50
CA PRO A 66 12.83 -24.45 10.45
C PRO A 66 14.13 -23.73 10.82
N LYS A 67 15.28 -24.29 10.48
CA LYS A 67 16.62 -23.75 10.82
C LYS A 67 17.54 -23.60 9.62
N ARG A 68 17.02 -23.73 8.40
CA ARG A 68 17.81 -23.58 7.18
C ARG A 68 16.98 -22.94 6.09
N HIS A 69 17.26 -21.70 5.80
CA HIS A 69 16.56 -20.85 4.85
C HIS A 69 17.51 -20.49 3.71
N HIS A 70 16.99 -20.11 2.55
CA HIS A 70 17.86 -19.75 1.43
C HIS A 70 17.23 -18.62 0.58
N CYS A 71 18.13 -17.86 -0.05
CA CYS A 71 17.75 -16.83 -1.02
C CYS A 71 17.27 -17.49 -2.32
N PRO A 72 16.13 -17.08 -2.90
CA PRO A 72 15.65 -17.63 -4.17
C PRO A 72 16.49 -17.22 -5.39
N ILE A 73 17.40 -16.24 -5.26
CA ILE A 73 18.20 -15.71 -6.37
C ILE A 73 19.49 -16.51 -6.56
N ASP A 74 20.28 -16.70 -5.49
CA ASP A 74 21.61 -17.30 -5.53
C ASP A 74 21.74 -18.56 -4.67
N ASN A 75 20.66 -18.96 -4.00
CA ASN A 75 20.60 -20.09 -3.09
C ASN A 75 21.51 -19.96 -1.84
N MET A 76 21.95 -18.73 -1.50
CA MET A 76 22.74 -18.48 -0.29
C MET A 76 21.97 -18.91 0.96
N PRO A 77 22.57 -19.71 1.87
CA PRO A 77 21.91 -20.21 3.07
C PRO A 77 21.93 -19.18 4.20
N PHE A 78 20.83 -19.18 4.99
CA PHE A 78 20.65 -18.41 6.21
C PHE A 78 20.17 -19.31 7.33
N SER A 79 20.58 -19.04 8.57
CA SER A 79 20.18 -19.80 9.78
C SER A 79 20.40 -18.96 11.03
N GLY A 80 19.77 -19.37 12.15
CA GLY A 80 19.82 -18.66 13.41
C GLY A 80 18.88 -17.45 13.43
N GLU A 81 18.96 -16.64 14.49
CA GLU A 81 18.17 -15.42 14.59
C GLU A 81 18.74 -14.31 13.67
N PRO A 82 17.86 -13.50 13.03
CA PRO A 82 16.40 -13.46 13.21
C PRO A 82 15.60 -14.41 12.33
N TYR A 83 16.24 -15.21 11.47
CA TYR A 83 15.58 -16.00 10.41
C TYR A 83 14.74 -17.15 10.98
N ASP A 84 15.26 -17.88 11.97
CA ASP A 84 14.57 -19.02 12.57
C ASP A 84 13.30 -18.56 13.32
N GLY A 85 13.37 -17.44 14.05
CA GLY A 85 12.20 -16.85 14.69
C GLY A 85 11.19 -16.30 13.68
N ALA A 86 11.64 -15.71 12.58
CA ALA A 86 10.77 -15.25 11.50
C ALA A 86 10.05 -16.42 10.79
N TRP A 87 10.70 -17.60 10.67
CA TRP A 87 10.07 -18.84 10.20
C TRP A 87 8.90 -19.25 11.12
N TRP A 88 9.08 -19.21 12.46
CA TRP A 88 8.02 -19.48 13.42
C TRP A 88 6.86 -18.49 13.32
N ARG A 89 7.16 -17.20 13.12
CA ARG A 89 6.12 -16.18 12.89
C ARG A 89 5.28 -16.51 11.66
N TRP A 90 5.92 -16.99 10.60
CA TRP A 90 5.23 -17.40 9.38
C TRP A 90 4.29 -18.58 9.64
N LEU A 91 4.78 -19.62 10.33
CA LEU A 91 3.98 -20.79 10.69
C LEU A 91 2.77 -20.42 11.57
N ASN A 92 2.95 -19.55 12.56
CA ASN A 92 1.85 -19.07 13.40
C ASN A 92 0.75 -18.39 12.56
N GLY A 93 1.15 -17.59 11.56
CA GLY A 93 0.22 -16.97 10.61
C GLY A 93 -0.53 -17.99 9.76
N LEU A 94 0.16 -19.03 9.26
CA LEU A 94 -0.47 -20.12 8.49
C LEU A 94 -1.47 -20.91 9.34
N ASN A 95 -1.12 -21.23 10.59
CA ASN A 95 -2.02 -21.93 11.51
C ASN A 95 -3.27 -21.09 11.83
N ALA A 96 -3.11 -19.79 12.08
CA ALA A 96 -4.23 -18.90 12.38
C ALA A 96 -5.16 -18.76 11.17
N LYS A 97 -4.62 -18.47 9.99
CA LYS A 97 -5.40 -18.42 8.74
C LYS A 97 -6.15 -19.72 8.49
N ALA A 98 -5.45 -20.86 8.61
CA ALA A 98 -6.06 -22.18 8.44
C ALA A 98 -7.17 -22.44 9.49
N CYS A 99 -7.01 -21.97 10.74
CA CYS A 99 -8.03 -22.11 11.76
C CYS A 99 -9.38 -21.53 11.29
N TYR A 100 -9.39 -20.37 10.64
CA TYR A 100 -10.59 -19.78 10.07
C TYR A 100 -11.05 -20.45 8.76
N GLU A 101 -10.18 -20.56 7.78
CA GLU A 101 -10.55 -21.05 6.43
C GLU A 101 -10.93 -22.53 6.42
N VAL A 102 -10.28 -23.36 7.26
CA VAL A 102 -10.63 -24.78 7.40
C VAL A 102 -11.92 -24.96 8.21
N ALA A 103 -12.22 -24.06 9.16
CA ALA A 103 -13.55 -24.04 9.81
C ALA A 103 -14.66 -23.75 8.79
N VAL A 104 -14.42 -22.85 7.84
CA VAL A 104 -15.34 -22.59 6.71
C VAL A 104 -15.46 -23.82 5.81
N LEU A 105 -14.37 -24.53 5.50
CA LEU A 105 -14.43 -25.81 4.75
C LEU A 105 -15.33 -26.81 5.44
N TRP A 106 -15.23 -26.94 6.78
CA TRP A 106 -16.16 -27.79 7.54
C TRP A 106 -17.60 -27.33 7.39
N LEU A 107 -17.89 -26.01 7.49
CA LEU A 107 -19.25 -25.49 7.29
C LEU A 107 -19.82 -25.83 5.92
N LEU A 108 -18.99 -25.80 4.89
CA LEU A 108 -19.42 -26.04 3.50
C LEU A 108 -19.60 -27.53 3.18
N THR A 109 -18.67 -28.37 3.66
CA THR A 109 -18.61 -29.81 3.30
C THR A 109 -19.23 -30.75 4.32
N GLY A 110 -19.22 -30.37 5.60
CA GLY A 110 -19.60 -31.24 6.72
C GLY A 110 -18.56 -32.30 7.08
N GLU A 111 -17.36 -32.27 6.47
CA GLU A 111 -16.32 -33.30 6.70
C GLU A 111 -15.63 -33.10 8.05
N GLU A 112 -15.80 -34.07 8.95
CA GLU A 112 -15.25 -34.05 10.33
C GLU A 112 -13.73 -33.85 10.41
N ARG A 113 -12.96 -34.23 9.37
CA ARG A 113 -11.52 -34.01 9.35
C ARG A 113 -11.14 -32.53 9.44
N TYR A 114 -11.95 -31.64 8.88
CA TYR A 114 -11.73 -30.19 8.96
C TYR A 114 -12.06 -29.64 10.33
N LEU A 115 -13.16 -30.08 10.93
CA LEU A 115 -13.51 -29.76 12.31
C LEU A 115 -12.38 -30.15 13.27
N ASN A 116 -11.92 -31.40 13.16
CA ASN A 116 -10.86 -31.93 14.03
C ASN A 116 -9.54 -31.15 13.83
N LYS A 117 -9.19 -30.78 12.61
CA LYS A 117 -8.00 -29.96 12.35
C LYS A 117 -8.05 -28.61 13.05
N VAL A 118 -9.18 -27.90 12.97
CA VAL A 118 -9.38 -26.60 13.65
C VAL A 118 -9.32 -26.77 15.17
N ARG A 119 -9.99 -27.79 15.70
CA ARG A 119 -9.95 -28.14 17.13
C ARG A 119 -8.52 -28.39 17.60
N ASP A 120 -7.74 -29.18 16.85
CA ASP A 120 -6.35 -29.51 17.19
C ASP A 120 -5.44 -28.28 17.18
N ILE A 121 -5.63 -27.35 16.24
CA ILE A 121 -4.90 -26.06 16.22
C ILE A 121 -5.22 -25.27 17.50
N LEU A 122 -6.49 -25.06 17.79
CA LEU A 122 -6.92 -24.26 18.95
C LEU A 122 -6.45 -24.86 20.27
N LEU A 123 -6.59 -26.17 20.44
CA LEU A 123 -6.11 -26.89 21.65
C LEU A 123 -4.58 -26.84 21.74
N GLY A 124 -3.89 -26.96 20.62
CA GLY A 124 -2.43 -26.86 20.57
C GLY A 124 -1.93 -25.52 21.11
N TYR A 125 -2.50 -24.39 20.62
CA TYR A 125 -2.16 -23.08 21.17
C TYR A 125 -2.64 -22.88 22.60
N ALA A 126 -3.87 -23.30 22.96
CA ALA A 126 -4.40 -23.18 24.32
C ALA A 126 -3.53 -23.89 25.36
N ARG A 127 -2.83 -24.95 24.94
CA ARG A 127 -1.93 -25.71 25.82
C ARG A 127 -0.73 -24.85 26.28
N TYR A 128 -0.10 -24.10 25.37
CA TYR A 128 1.17 -23.42 25.62
C TYR A 128 1.06 -21.92 25.79
N TYR A 129 0.03 -21.27 25.21
CA TYR A 129 -0.08 -19.82 25.10
C TYR A 129 -0.01 -19.07 26.45
N PRO A 130 -0.65 -19.52 27.55
CA PRO A 130 -0.55 -18.83 28.82
C PRO A 130 0.90 -18.75 29.35
N ASP A 131 1.67 -19.78 29.08
CA ASP A 131 3.01 -19.98 29.63
C ASP A 131 4.12 -19.38 28.74
N TYR A 132 3.78 -18.87 27.56
CA TYR A 132 4.76 -18.15 26.72
C TYR A 132 5.25 -16.89 27.42
N GLN A 133 6.57 -16.72 27.44
CA GLN A 133 7.18 -15.48 27.93
C GLN A 133 6.84 -14.31 27.05
N GLU A 134 6.61 -13.15 27.65
CA GLU A 134 6.53 -11.89 26.94
C GLU A 134 7.92 -11.55 26.42
N HIS A 135 8.06 -11.38 25.10
CA HIS A 135 9.35 -11.15 24.46
C HIS A 135 9.21 -10.28 23.20
N GLY A 136 10.34 -9.92 22.58
CA GLY A 136 10.37 -9.12 21.36
C GLY A 136 9.97 -7.69 21.64
N GLY A 137 9.20 -7.16 20.73
CA GLY A 137 8.86 -5.75 20.70
C GLY A 137 9.81 -5.04 19.75
N ILE A 138 9.21 -4.52 18.68
CA ILE A 138 9.85 -3.53 17.85
C ILE A 138 9.57 -2.20 18.55
N PRO A 139 10.47 -1.21 18.51
CA PRO A 139 10.18 0.10 19.06
C PRO A 139 8.79 0.54 18.59
N TYR A 140 7.86 0.81 19.49
CA TYR A 140 6.49 1.28 19.24
C TYR A 140 5.36 0.25 19.30
N ASN A 141 5.62 -1.07 19.28
CA ASN A 141 4.58 -2.07 19.00
C ASN A 141 4.27 -3.03 20.17
N GLY A 142 4.89 -2.82 21.31
CA GLY A 142 4.75 -3.69 22.46
C GLY A 142 5.31 -5.11 22.21
N PRO A 143 5.39 -5.93 23.27
CA PRO A 143 5.90 -7.29 23.17
C PRO A 143 4.90 -8.25 22.50
N GLY A 144 5.40 -9.43 22.14
CA GLY A 144 4.63 -10.59 21.73
C GLY A 144 4.73 -11.74 22.72
N LYS A 145 3.98 -12.79 22.49
CA LYS A 145 4.04 -14.08 23.17
C LYS A 145 4.37 -15.18 22.17
N ALA A 146 3.40 -15.63 21.37
CA ALA A 146 3.66 -16.54 20.25
C ALA A 146 4.39 -15.84 19.09
N ASN A 147 4.25 -14.53 18.97
CA ASN A 147 4.80 -13.68 17.91
C ASN A 147 5.67 -12.57 18.49
N ALA A 148 6.30 -11.76 17.61
CA ALA A 148 7.27 -10.75 18.03
C ALA A 148 6.66 -9.44 18.56
N GLN A 149 5.38 -9.20 18.30
CA GLN A 149 4.72 -7.93 18.62
C GLN A 149 3.19 -8.07 18.71
N THR A 150 2.53 -7.14 19.40
CA THR A 150 1.08 -7.12 19.63
C THR A 150 0.26 -7.17 18.33
N LEU A 151 0.68 -6.48 17.26
CA LEU A 151 0.03 -6.57 15.94
C LEU A 151 -0.03 -8.01 15.42
N CYS A 152 1.07 -8.72 15.52
CA CYS A 152 1.16 -10.10 15.04
C CYS A 152 0.33 -11.06 15.89
N GLU A 153 0.28 -10.84 17.21
CA GLU A 153 -0.64 -11.54 18.11
C GLU A 153 -2.10 -11.29 17.72
N ALA A 154 -2.45 -10.01 17.51
CA ALA A 154 -3.81 -9.61 17.15
C ALA A 154 -4.28 -10.28 15.85
N ASN A 155 -3.45 -10.28 14.81
CA ASN A 155 -3.79 -10.95 13.55
C ASN A 155 -4.08 -12.45 13.74
N CYS A 156 -3.30 -13.15 14.56
CA CYS A 156 -3.55 -14.56 14.86
C CYS A 156 -4.84 -14.74 15.67
N HIS A 157 -5.07 -13.91 16.68
CA HIS A 157 -6.26 -14.00 17.53
C HIS A 157 -7.57 -13.65 16.79
N ILE A 158 -7.54 -12.77 15.79
CA ILE A 158 -8.69 -12.54 14.89
C ILE A 158 -9.15 -13.86 14.28
N ASP A 159 -8.24 -14.61 13.70
CA ASP A 159 -8.57 -15.83 12.97
C ASP A 159 -8.85 -17.01 13.94
N PHE A 160 -8.12 -17.12 15.05
CA PHE A 160 -8.44 -18.10 16.09
C PHE A 160 -9.85 -17.92 16.65
N ALA A 161 -10.24 -16.69 17.00
CA ALA A 161 -11.57 -16.41 17.53
C ALA A 161 -12.67 -16.65 16.49
N ARG A 162 -12.42 -16.33 15.22
CA ARG A 162 -13.37 -16.59 14.13
C ARG A 162 -13.52 -18.09 13.85
N GLY A 163 -12.41 -18.84 13.85
CA GLY A 163 -12.44 -20.30 13.71
C GLY A 163 -13.17 -20.96 14.88
N PHE A 164 -12.88 -20.54 16.12
CA PHE A 164 -13.58 -20.99 17.32
C PHE A 164 -15.09 -20.70 17.25
N ASP A 165 -15.51 -19.48 16.87
CA ASP A 165 -16.94 -19.13 16.71
C ASP A 165 -17.69 -20.11 15.80
N ILE A 166 -17.04 -20.56 14.74
CA ILE A 166 -17.63 -21.47 13.77
C ILE A 166 -17.82 -22.87 14.37
N ILE A 167 -16.80 -23.42 15.04
CA ILE A 167 -16.82 -24.81 15.47
C ILE A 167 -17.34 -25.02 16.92
N ARG A 168 -17.48 -23.95 17.75
CA ARG A 168 -17.69 -24.04 19.19
C ARG A 168 -18.86 -24.96 19.61
N THR A 169 -19.95 -24.94 18.84
CA THR A 169 -21.13 -25.78 19.13
C THR A 169 -20.91 -27.28 18.90
N LYS A 170 -19.76 -27.67 18.34
CA LYS A 170 -19.35 -29.06 18.10
C LYS A 170 -18.21 -29.50 19.02
N LEU A 171 -17.65 -28.58 19.79
CA LEU A 171 -16.67 -28.91 20.83
C LEU A 171 -17.34 -29.55 22.03
N THR A 172 -16.58 -30.33 22.79
CA THR A 172 -17.02 -30.74 24.16
C THR A 172 -17.03 -29.49 25.04
N ALA A 173 -17.79 -29.51 26.13
CA ALA A 173 -17.80 -28.40 27.08
C ALA A 173 -16.41 -28.12 27.67
N ASP A 174 -15.63 -29.17 27.92
CA ASP A 174 -14.27 -29.06 28.45
C ASP A 174 -13.32 -28.41 27.40
N ASP A 175 -13.36 -28.82 26.13
CA ASP A 175 -12.55 -28.24 25.07
C ASP A 175 -12.93 -26.76 24.82
N GLU A 176 -14.24 -26.46 24.79
CA GLU A 176 -14.75 -25.10 24.63
C GLU A 176 -14.24 -24.19 25.76
N ALA A 177 -14.38 -24.62 27.00
CA ALA A 177 -13.90 -23.87 28.16
C ALA A 177 -12.38 -23.72 28.15
N TYR A 178 -11.65 -24.79 27.83
CA TYR A 178 -10.19 -24.79 27.80
C TYR A 178 -9.65 -23.80 26.77
N ILE A 179 -10.20 -23.77 25.55
CA ILE A 179 -9.80 -22.85 24.49
C ILE A 179 -10.18 -21.41 24.89
N ALA A 180 -11.39 -21.18 25.36
CA ALA A 180 -11.86 -19.87 25.78
C ALA A 180 -10.95 -19.24 26.84
N GLU A 181 -10.65 -20.02 27.91
CA GLU A 181 -9.87 -19.54 29.06
C GLU A 181 -8.39 -19.35 28.73
N ARG A 182 -7.79 -20.35 28.06
CA ARG A 182 -6.34 -20.42 27.96
C ARG A 182 -5.77 -19.82 26.66
N LEU A 183 -6.62 -19.57 25.65
CA LEU A 183 -6.19 -18.94 24.41
C LEU A 183 -6.86 -17.58 24.21
N LEU A 184 -8.19 -17.54 24.18
CA LEU A 184 -8.89 -16.33 23.75
C LEU A 184 -8.87 -15.23 24.81
N ARG A 185 -9.25 -15.52 26.07
CA ARG A 185 -9.20 -14.52 27.17
C ARG A 185 -7.78 -14.06 27.46
N VAL A 186 -6.85 -15.00 27.62
CA VAL A 186 -5.44 -14.66 27.86
C VAL A 186 -4.88 -13.80 26.72
N GLY A 187 -5.27 -14.09 25.47
CA GLY A 187 -4.89 -13.28 24.31
C GLY A 187 -5.48 -11.88 24.33
N ALA A 188 -6.77 -11.75 24.65
CA ALA A 188 -7.42 -10.44 24.76
C ALA A 188 -6.82 -9.61 25.90
N ASP A 189 -6.62 -10.19 27.09
CA ASP A 189 -6.01 -9.51 28.23
C ASP A 189 -4.57 -9.04 27.94
N PHE A 190 -3.79 -9.88 27.25
CA PHE A 190 -2.45 -9.53 26.79
C PHE A 190 -2.49 -8.33 25.83
N LEU A 191 -3.37 -8.34 24.83
CA LEU A 191 -3.53 -7.26 23.86
C LEU A 191 -4.02 -5.97 24.54
N MET A 192 -4.95 -6.05 25.49
CA MET A 192 -5.40 -4.89 26.27
C MET A 192 -4.28 -4.28 27.10
N LYS A 193 -3.48 -5.12 27.76
CA LYS A 193 -2.32 -4.69 28.58
C LYS A 193 -1.25 -3.96 27.75
N HIS A 194 -1.01 -4.42 26.52
CA HIS A 194 0.11 -3.98 25.67
C HIS A 194 -0.31 -3.14 24.47
N ARG A 195 -1.54 -2.62 24.43
CA ARG A 195 -1.98 -1.69 23.40
C ARG A 195 -1.11 -0.42 23.41
N SER A 196 -0.68 0.04 22.22
CA SER A 196 0.26 1.16 22.12
C SER A 196 -0.35 2.53 22.42
N ASN A 197 -1.69 2.65 22.37
CA ASN A 197 -2.45 3.89 22.63
C ASN A 197 -2.03 5.04 21.72
N GLN A 198 -2.19 4.84 20.44
CA GLN A 198 -1.89 5.81 19.37
C GLN A 198 -2.91 5.69 18.23
N ILE A 199 -2.93 6.65 17.31
CA ILE A 199 -3.61 6.53 16.01
C ILE A 199 -2.70 5.71 15.10
N HIS A 200 -3.13 4.50 14.69
CA HIS A 200 -2.32 3.59 13.87
C HIS A 200 -3.13 2.38 13.40
N ASN A 201 -2.75 1.79 12.24
CA ASN A 201 -3.34 0.54 11.76
C ASN A 201 -3.18 -0.63 12.75
N HIS A 202 -2.09 -0.66 13.53
CA HIS A 202 -1.88 -1.65 14.59
C HIS A 202 -3.00 -1.62 15.62
N GLU A 203 -3.41 -0.42 16.05
CA GLU A 203 -4.50 -0.25 17.03
C GLU A 203 -5.83 -0.78 16.48
N VAL A 204 -6.08 -0.60 15.18
CA VAL A 204 -7.28 -1.17 14.54
C VAL A 204 -7.27 -2.68 14.65
N LYS A 205 -6.15 -3.35 14.32
CA LYS A 205 -6.04 -4.82 14.40
C LYS A 205 -6.13 -5.32 15.83
N ILE A 206 -5.43 -4.66 16.77
CA ILE A 206 -5.45 -5.02 18.20
C ILE A 206 -6.86 -4.92 18.77
N ASN A 207 -7.53 -3.78 18.56
CA ASN A 207 -8.90 -3.61 19.03
C ASN A 207 -9.89 -4.54 18.31
N SER A 208 -9.68 -4.84 17.03
CA SER A 208 -10.50 -5.81 16.30
C SER A 208 -10.40 -7.21 16.92
N ALA A 209 -9.19 -7.66 17.28
CA ALA A 209 -9.00 -8.94 17.95
C ALA A 209 -9.70 -8.98 19.30
N ILE A 210 -9.49 -7.96 20.15
CA ILE A 210 -10.16 -7.85 21.47
C ILE A 210 -11.68 -7.85 21.31
N GLY A 211 -12.19 -7.03 20.37
CA GLY A 211 -13.64 -6.92 20.13
C GLY A 211 -14.27 -8.19 19.57
N ILE A 212 -13.58 -8.90 18.67
CA ILE A 212 -14.04 -10.20 18.14
C ILE A 212 -14.10 -11.23 19.26
N ILE A 213 -13.06 -11.33 20.09
CA ILE A 213 -13.04 -12.24 21.26
C ILE A 213 -14.20 -11.88 22.21
N GLY A 214 -14.37 -10.59 22.53
CA GLY A 214 -15.46 -10.10 23.37
C GLY A 214 -16.84 -10.46 22.82
N ALA A 215 -17.04 -10.31 21.49
CA ALA A 215 -18.28 -10.69 20.83
C ALA A 215 -18.53 -12.21 20.88
N VAL A 216 -17.49 -13.01 20.60
CA VAL A 216 -17.58 -14.47 20.56
C VAL A 216 -17.84 -15.06 21.96
N LEU A 217 -17.21 -14.51 22.99
CA LEU A 217 -17.37 -14.97 24.38
C LEU A 217 -18.49 -14.28 25.16
N ASP A 218 -19.24 -13.35 24.56
CA ASP A 218 -20.28 -12.52 25.20
C ASP A 218 -19.75 -11.63 26.34
N GLU A 219 -18.50 -11.13 26.21
CA GLU A 219 -17.82 -10.30 27.21
C GLU A 219 -17.91 -8.81 26.88
N LYS A 220 -18.84 -8.12 27.53
CA LYS A 220 -19.10 -6.70 27.32
C LYS A 220 -17.90 -5.80 27.63
N SER A 221 -17.08 -6.14 28.64
CA SER A 221 -15.90 -5.37 29.02
C SER A 221 -14.87 -5.31 27.90
N HIS A 222 -14.62 -6.40 27.19
CA HIS A 222 -13.75 -6.44 26.03
C HIS A 222 -14.32 -5.64 24.86
N LEU A 223 -15.62 -5.77 24.59
CA LEU A 223 -16.30 -4.99 23.55
C LEU A 223 -16.24 -3.48 23.84
N GLU A 224 -16.53 -3.07 25.08
CA GLU A 224 -16.47 -1.66 25.49
C GLU A 224 -15.05 -1.11 25.35
N PHE A 225 -14.04 -1.84 25.79
CA PHE A 225 -12.65 -1.44 25.64
C PHE A 225 -12.25 -1.33 24.17
N ALA A 226 -12.55 -2.32 23.37
CA ALA A 226 -12.15 -2.38 21.97
C ALA A 226 -12.79 -1.27 21.11
N VAL A 227 -14.05 -0.90 21.41
CA VAL A 227 -14.82 0.00 20.56
C VAL A 227 -14.82 1.44 21.08
N ASN A 228 -15.15 1.63 22.38
CA ASN A 228 -15.49 2.95 22.92
C ASN A 228 -14.37 3.60 23.75
N SER A 229 -13.29 2.88 24.09
CA SER A 229 -12.17 3.51 24.80
C SER A 229 -11.43 4.50 23.90
N LYS A 230 -10.69 5.46 24.50
CA LYS A 230 -9.73 6.28 23.76
C LYS A 230 -8.78 5.33 22.98
N TYR A 231 -8.53 5.61 21.71
CA TYR A 231 -7.80 4.76 20.74
C TYR A 231 -8.50 3.43 20.38
N GLY A 232 -9.75 3.20 20.81
CA GLY A 232 -10.58 2.11 20.34
C GLY A 232 -11.03 2.27 18.89
N LEU A 233 -11.77 1.28 18.34
CA LEU A 233 -12.14 1.27 16.92
C LEU A 233 -12.92 2.51 16.49
N ARG A 234 -13.85 3.00 17.31
CA ARG A 234 -14.58 4.24 17.00
C ARG A 234 -13.64 5.44 16.92
N TYR A 235 -12.74 5.57 17.90
CA TYR A 235 -11.77 6.66 17.93
C TYR A 235 -10.84 6.62 16.72
N GLN A 236 -10.34 5.43 16.33
CA GLN A 236 -9.52 5.28 15.13
C GLN A 236 -10.27 5.74 13.87
N LEU A 237 -11.51 5.29 13.71
CA LEU A 237 -12.32 5.63 12.54
C LEU A 237 -12.63 7.13 12.45
N GLU A 238 -12.87 7.79 13.58
CA GLU A 238 -13.23 9.21 13.65
C GLU A 238 -12.02 10.15 13.53
N HIS A 239 -10.79 9.69 13.87
CA HIS A 239 -9.62 10.57 13.96
C HIS A 239 -8.48 10.19 13.02
N ALA A 240 -8.50 9.01 12.41
CA ALA A 240 -7.44 8.55 11.53
C ALA A 240 -7.76 8.68 10.03
N LEU A 241 -8.97 9.10 9.68
CA LEU A 241 -9.29 9.36 8.28
C LEU A 241 -9.02 10.80 7.90
N MET A 242 -8.41 10.99 6.75
CA MET A 242 -8.39 12.28 6.07
C MET A 242 -9.83 12.69 5.74
N PRO A 243 -10.13 13.98 5.54
CA PRO A 243 -11.51 14.44 5.33
C PRO A 243 -12.24 13.74 4.19
N GLY A 244 -11.52 13.30 3.15
CA GLY A 244 -12.07 12.56 2.02
C GLY A 244 -12.21 11.05 2.25
N GLY A 245 -11.70 10.49 3.35
CA GLY A 245 -11.87 9.09 3.72
C GLY A 245 -10.64 8.20 3.57
N LEU A 246 -9.52 8.73 3.03
CA LEU A 246 -8.27 7.97 2.99
C LEU A 246 -7.70 7.81 4.40
N TRP A 247 -7.14 6.64 4.69
CA TRP A 247 -6.42 6.38 5.92
C TRP A 247 -5.16 7.26 6.01
N PHE A 248 -4.94 7.91 7.14
CA PHE A 248 -3.94 9.00 7.31
C PHE A 248 -2.49 8.60 7.01
N GLU A 249 -2.15 7.30 7.10
CA GLU A 249 -0.82 6.78 6.82
C GLU A 249 -0.45 6.84 5.32
N GLY A 250 -1.28 7.44 4.47
CA GLY A 250 -0.99 7.83 3.09
C GLY A 250 -0.82 6.69 2.07
N SER A 251 -0.70 5.45 2.52
CA SER A 251 -0.54 4.28 1.67
C SER A 251 -1.87 3.56 1.44
N LEU A 252 -2.17 3.19 0.18
CA LEU A 252 -3.37 2.40 -0.14
C LEU A 252 -3.29 0.98 0.45
N HIS A 253 -2.10 0.41 0.55
CA HIS A 253 -1.90 -0.86 1.24
C HIS A 253 -2.36 -0.77 2.70
N TYR A 254 -1.94 0.26 3.42
CA TYR A 254 -2.32 0.47 4.83
C TYR A 254 -3.75 0.94 5.01
N HIS A 255 -4.32 1.64 4.03
CA HIS A 255 -5.76 1.90 3.99
C HIS A 255 -6.58 0.60 4.05
N PHE A 256 -6.28 -0.34 3.15
CA PHE A 256 -6.96 -1.64 3.14
C PHE A 256 -6.57 -2.52 4.32
N TYR A 257 -5.34 -2.39 4.82
CA TYR A 257 -4.91 -3.14 6.00
C TYR A 257 -5.73 -2.74 7.25
N ALA A 258 -5.92 -1.44 7.48
CA ALA A 258 -6.80 -0.95 8.54
C ALA A 258 -8.27 -1.34 8.28
N LEU A 259 -8.77 -1.12 7.04
CA LEU A 259 -10.14 -1.48 6.67
C LEU A 259 -10.43 -2.97 6.86
N SER A 260 -9.46 -3.86 6.58
CA SER A 260 -9.63 -5.31 6.83
C SER A 260 -9.78 -5.65 8.32
N GLY A 261 -9.17 -4.87 9.22
CA GLY A 261 -9.38 -5.00 10.66
C GLY A 261 -10.80 -4.62 11.07
N PHE A 262 -11.26 -3.44 10.66
CA PHE A 262 -12.65 -3.02 10.87
C PHE A 262 -13.64 -4.02 10.29
N MET A 263 -13.39 -4.53 9.09
CA MET A 263 -14.26 -5.47 8.41
C MET A 263 -14.32 -6.84 9.15
N ALA A 264 -13.19 -7.33 9.65
CA ALA A 264 -13.15 -8.57 10.43
C ALA A 264 -13.98 -8.44 11.70
N PHE A 265 -13.89 -7.30 12.40
CA PHE A 265 -14.72 -6.99 13.56
C PHE A 265 -16.21 -6.97 13.19
N GLU A 266 -16.60 -6.24 12.15
CA GLU A 266 -18.00 -6.12 11.75
C GLU A 266 -18.63 -7.45 11.33
N LYS A 267 -17.89 -8.30 10.64
CA LYS A 267 -18.39 -9.64 10.25
C LYS A 267 -18.83 -10.48 11.46
N VAL A 268 -18.25 -10.24 12.65
CA VAL A 268 -18.59 -10.95 13.89
C VAL A 268 -19.53 -10.13 14.78
N ALA A 269 -19.29 -8.83 14.92
CA ALA A 269 -19.91 -7.97 15.93
C ALA A 269 -21.09 -7.13 15.42
N ARG A 270 -21.42 -7.14 14.12
CA ARG A 270 -22.49 -6.31 13.52
C ARG A 270 -23.88 -6.48 14.16
N GLY A 271 -24.15 -7.61 14.76
CA GLY A 271 -25.39 -7.88 15.51
C GLY A 271 -25.35 -7.44 16.98
N SER A 272 -24.22 -6.91 17.44
CA SER A 272 -24.09 -6.33 18.78
C SER A 272 -24.39 -4.81 18.74
N GLY A 273 -24.59 -4.20 19.86
CA GLY A 273 -24.75 -2.73 19.96
C GLY A 273 -23.47 -1.93 19.67
N TYR A 274 -22.39 -2.59 19.24
CA TYR A 274 -21.06 -2.02 19.04
C TYR A 274 -20.65 -1.86 17.58
N SER A 275 -21.53 -2.16 16.62
CA SER A 275 -21.25 -1.99 15.18
C SER A 275 -20.96 -0.53 14.81
N LEU A 276 -20.02 -0.34 13.93
CA LEU A 276 -19.59 0.96 13.38
C LEU A 276 -20.10 1.21 11.96
N LEU A 277 -20.78 0.24 11.35
CA LEU A 277 -21.25 0.32 9.95
C LEU A 277 -22.21 1.49 9.68
N GLY A 278 -22.88 1.99 10.72
CA GLY A 278 -23.76 3.17 10.64
C GLY A 278 -23.01 4.51 10.67
N LEU A 279 -21.70 4.54 10.90
CA LEU A 279 -20.94 5.78 10.95
C LEU A 279 -20.59 6.26 9.53
N PRO A 280 -20.78 7.55 9.21
CA PRO A 280 -20.43 8.10 7.89
C PRO A 280 -18.95 7.88 7.51
N HIS A 281 -18.05 7.93 8.49
CA HIS A 281 -16.62 7.68 8.29
C HIS A 281 -16.33 6.30 7.72
N TYR A 282 -17.08 5.28 8.15
CA TYR A 282 -16.90 3.92 7.63
C TYR A 282 -17.21 3.84 6.13
N GLN A 283 -18.31 4.48 5.71
CA GLN A 283 -18.68 4.50 4.30
C GLN A 283 -17.71 5.33 3.46
N LYS A 284 -17.22 6.49 3.97
CA LYS A 284 -16.16 7.25 3.27
C LYS A 284 -14.91 6.41 3.04
N MET A 285 -14.48 5.64 4.05
CA MET A 285 -13.33 4.75 3.92
C MET A 285 -13.54 3.67 2.84
N LEU A 286 -14.77 3.18 2.67
CA LEU A 286 -15.11 2.24 1.59
C LEU A 286 -15.20 2.91 0.21
N ASP A 287 -15.51 4.19 0.15
CA ASP A 287 -15.76 4.90 -1.11
C ASP A 287 -14.48 5.37 -1.80
N ILE A 288 -13.50 5.86 -1.05
CA ILE A 288 -12.31 6.50 -1.62
C ILE A 288 -11.51 5.63 -2.60
N PRO A 289 -11.36 4.30 -2.44
CA PRO A 289 -10.63 3.50 -3.42
C PRO A 289 -11.18 3.56 -4.85
N PHE A 290 -12.48 3.84 -5.02
CA PHE A 290 -13.07 4.01 -6.37
C PHE A 290 -12.52 5.21 -7.12
N GLU A 291 -12.24 6.29 -6.39
CA GLU A 291 -11.67 7.50 -6.97
C GLU A 291 -10.25 7.27 -7.46
N LEU A 292 -9.56 6.27 -6.89
CA LEU A 292 -8.13 6.02 -7.09
C LEU A 292 -7.82 4.88 -8.07
N LEU A 293 -8.84 4.18 -8.59
CA LEU A 293 -8.64 3.10 -9.56
C LEU A 293 -7.98 3.61 -10.84
N LEU A 294 -6.98 2.88 -11.31
CA LEU A 294 -6.39 3.05 -12.63
C LEU A 294 -7.28 2.43 -13.73
N PRO A 295 -7.06 2.72 -15.02
CA PRO A 295 -7.88 2.20 -16.10
C PRO A 295 -7.98 0.67 -16.17
N ASP A 296 -6.94 -0.04 -15.71
CA ASP A 296 -6.87 -1.50 -15.62
C ASP A 296 -7.44 -2.07 -14.30
N LEU A 297 -8.06 -1.22 -13.49
CA LEU A 297 -8.58 -1.51 -12.14
C LEU A 297 -7.49 -1.83 -11.10
N SER A 298 -6.23 -1.56 -11.37
CA SER A 298 -5.20 -1.53 -10.34
C SER A 298 -5.26 -0.22 -9.53
N LEU A 299 -4.45 -0.15 -8.48
CA LEU A 299 -4.30 1.02 -7.63
C LEU A 299 -2.90 1.62 -7.79
N PRO A 300 -2.74 2.95 -7.65
CA PRO A 300 -1.42 3.55 -7.64
C PRO A 300 -0.55 2.98 -6.52
N ASN A 301 0.70 2.67 -6.86
CA ASN A 301 1.67 2.15 -5.90
C ASN A 301 2.34 3.32 -5.17
N ILE A 302 1.64 3.93 -4.21
CA ILE A 302 2.12 5.09 -3.44
C ILE A 302 2.60 4.67 -2.05
N ASN A 303 3.70 5.29 -1.60
CA ASN A 303 4.23 5.09 -0.26
C ASN A 303 4.55 3.61 0.03
N ASP A 304 4.37 3.11 1.24
CA ASP A 304 4.62 1.71 1.61
C ASP A 304 3.63 0.71 0.98
N CYS A 305 3.36 0.83 -0.31
CA CYS A 305 2.71 -0.22 -1.07
C CYS A 305 3.71 -1.31 -1.45
N VAL A 306 3.40 -2.56 -1.12
CA VAL A 306 4.27 -3.69 -1.47
C VAL A 306 4.15 -3.99 -2.95
N LYS A 307 5.29 -4.00 -3.65
CA LYS A 307 5.34 -4.32 -5.10
C LYS A 307 4.67 -5.65 -5.41
N GLY A 308 3.85 -5.64 -6.47
CA GLY A 308 3.05 -6.80 -6.90
C GLY A 308 1.66 -6.87 -6.25
N GLN A 309 1.31 -5.92 -5.38
CA GLN A 309 -0.01 -5.82 -4.75
C GLN A 309 -0.84 -4.65 -5.32
N GLU A 310 -0.47 -4.12 -6.46
CA GLU A 310 -1.15 -3.00 -7.13
C GLU A 310 -2.52 -3.41 -7.67
N ARG A 311 -2.66 -4.69 -8.07
CA ARG A 311 -3.95 -5.22 -8.52
C ARG A 311 -4.98 -5.14 -7.40
N PHE A 312 -6.19 -4.71 -7.74
CA PHE A 312 -7.29 -4.68 -6.79
C PHE A 312 -7.68 -6.10 -6.36
N ASN A 313 -7.32 -6.48 -5.14
CA ASN A 313 -7.55 -7.82 -4.57
C ASN A 313 -8.43 -7.82 -3.31
N HIS A 314 -9.26 -6.76 -3.13
CA HIS A 314 -10.10 -6.55 -1.95
C HIS A 314 -11.59 -6.81 -2.22
N THR A 315 -11.89 -7.72 -3.16
CA THR A 315 -13.27 -8.10 -3.49
C THR A 315 -14.04 -8.68 -2.31
N ASP A 316 -13.35 -9.32 -1.36
CA ASP A 316 -13.91 -9.82 -0.10
C ASP A 316 -14.55 -8.71 0.76
N ILE A 317 -13.92 -7.54 0.80
CA ILE A 317 -14.44 -6.35 1.50
C ILE A 317 -15.69 -5.84 0.77
N TYR A 318 -15.64 -5.75 -0.56
CA TYR A 318 -16.74 -5.18 -1.34
C TYR A 318 -17.92 -6.13 -1.53
N GLU A 319 -17.73 -7.45 -1.46
CA GLU A 319 -18.87 -8.40 -1.37
C GLU A 319 -19.69 -8.14 -0.09
N PHE A 320 -19.02 -7.98 1.06
CA PHE A 320 -19.70 -7.62 2.30
C PHE A 320 -20.33 -6.21 2.21
N ALA A 321 -19.62 -5.22 1.69
CA ALA A 321 -20.13 -3.86 1.56
C ALA A 321 -21.35 -3.78 0.63
N TRP A 322 -21.31 -4.48 -0.51
CA TRP A 322 -22.44 -4.60 -1.43
C TRP A 322 -23.64 -5.27 -0.79
N TRP A 323 -23.39 -6.35 -0.07
CA TRP A 323 -24.45 -7.07 0.67
C TRP A 323 -25.10 -6.19 1.73
N TYR A 324 -24.32 -5.43 2.49
CA TYR A 324 -24.82 -4.64 3.62
C TYR A 324 -25.45 -3.32 3.19
N TYR A 325 -24.72 -2.50 2.43
CA TYR A 325 -25.16 -1.15 2.07
C TYR A 325 -26.06 -1.13 0.82
N GLY A 326 -25.93 -2.08 -0.09
CA GLY A 326 -26.64 -2.07 -1.37
C GLY A 326 -26.27 -0.88 -2.27
N LYS A 327 -25.13 -0.24 -2.06
CA LYS A 327 -24.69 0.92 -2.85
C LYS A 327 -24.23 0.46 -4.23
N LEU A 328 -24.87 1.00 -5.29
CA LEU A 328 -24.69 0.53 -6.67
C LEU A 328 -23.22 0.51 -7.11
N SER A 329 -22.41 1.52 -6.72
CA SER A 329 -20.99 1.59 -7.06
C SER A 329 -20.18 0.39 -6.57
N TYR A 330 -20.54 -0.22 -5.43
CA TYR A 330 -19.85 -1.44 -4.93
C TYR A 330 -20.15 -2.64 -5.83
N GLY A 331 -21.41 -2.80 -6.25
CA GLY A 331 -21.79 -3.83 -7.22
C GLY A 331 -21.13 -3.63 -8.60
N GLU A 332 -21.05 -2.38 -9.06
CA GLU A 332 -20.37 -2.02 -10.32
C GLU A 332 -18.87 -2.34 -10.29
N LEU A 333 -18.18 -2.05 -9.18
CA LEU A 333 -16.78 -2.42 -9.00
C LEU A 333 -16.60 -3.93 -9.11
N LEU A 334 -17.38 -4.70 -8.35
CA LEU A 334 -17.33 -6.16 -8.39
C LEU A 334 -17.63 -6.69 -9.80
N SER A 335 -18.61 -6.12 -10.50
CA SER A 335 -18.92 -6.49 -11.89
C SER A 335 -17.75 -6.26 -12.83
N ARG A 336 -16.98 -5.15 -12.64
CA ARG A 336 -15.78 -4.87 -13.46
C ARG A 336 -14.68 -5.88 -13.20
N ILE A 337 -14.41 -6.17 -11.91
CA ILE A 337 -13.33 -7.05 -11.50
C ILE A 337 -13.61 -8.49 -11.96
N TYR A 338 -14.81 -8.99 -11.74
CA TYR A 338 -15.20 -10.35 -12.10
C TYR A 338 -15.39 -10.62 -13.61
N ARG A 339 -15.12 -9.63 -14.46
CA ARG A 339 -14.94 -9.91 -15.91
C ARG A 339 -13.71 -10.77 -16.19
N ASN A 340 -12.66 -10.57 -15.37
CA ASN A 340 -11.36 -11.20 -15.57
C ASN A 340 -10.95 -12.09 -14.40
N ASP A 341 -11.63 -11.97 -13.27
CA ASP A 341 -11.31 -12.67 -12.02
C ASP A 341 -12.43 -13.64 -11.65
N SER A 342 -12.05 -14.72 -10.98
CA SER A 342 -13.02 -15.67 -10.44
C SER A 342 -13.69 -15.12 -9.17
N LYS A 343 -14.94 -15.56 -8.95
CA LYS A 343 -15.74 -15.24 -7.76
C LYS A 343 -15.67 -16.42 -6.78
N ASP A 344 -14.45 -16.83 -6.38
CA ASP A 344 -14.18 -18.09 -5.70
C ASP A 344 -13.69 -17.94 -4.24
N HIS A 345 -13.93 -16.79 -3.60
CA HIS A 345 -13.53 -16.55 -2.22
C HIS A 345 -14.70 -16.63 -1.23
N ILE A 346 -14.37 -16.80 0.04
CA ILE A 346 -15.33 -17.04 1.15
C ILE A 346 -16.43 -15.98 1.20
N ASP A 347 -16.08 -14.70 1.11
CA ASP A 347 -17.05 -13.61 1.25
C ASP A 347 -18.07 -13.59 0.09
N ALA A 348 -17.66 -13.97 -1.11
CA ALA A 348 -18.57 -14.13 -2.24
C ALA A 348 -19.59 -15.27 -2.01
N LEU A 349 -19.21 -16.33 -1.29
CA LEU A 349 -20.13 -17.42 -0.96
C LEU A 349 -21.19 -16.96 0.06
N PHE A 350 -20.78 -16.26 1.11
CA PHE A 350 -21.67 -15.91 2.22
C PHE A 350 -22.42 -14.59 2.03
N TYR A 351 -21.85 -13.62 1.32
CA TYR A 351 -22.41 -12.27 1.13
C TYR A 351 -22.78 -11.95 -0.33
N GLY A 352 -22.42 -12.80 -1.28
CA GLY A 352 -22.65 -12.54 -2.71
C GLY A 352 -24.11 -12.18 -3.02
N ARG A 353 -24.28 -11.14 -3.84
CA ARG A 353 -25.55 -10.69 -4.40
C ARG A 353 -25.47 -10.69 -5.91
N GLU A 354 -26.64 -10.56 -6.57
CA GLU A 354 -26.70 -10.26 -8.00
C GLU A 354 -25.97 -8.94 -8.30
N LEU A 355 -25.17 -8.95 -9.35
CA LEU A 355 -24.34 -7.82 -9.74
C LEU A 355 -24.99 -7.05 -10.89
N PRO A 356 -24.75 -5.72 -10.98
CA PRO A 356 -25.18 -4.92 -12.12
C PRO A 356 -24.60 -5.44 -13.43
N GLU A 357 -25.35 -5.29 -14.53
CA GLU A 357 -24.86 -5.63 -15.88
C GLU A 357 -23.69 -4.74 -16.27
N THR A 358 -22.57 -5.35 -16.60
CA THR A 358 -21.31 -4.64 -16.87
C THR A 358 -21.36 -3.70 -18.08
N GLN A 359 -22.25 -3.95 -19.03
CA GLN A 359 -22.41 -3.11 -20.23
C GLN A 359 -22.97 -1.72 -19.93
N LEU A 360 -23.66 -1.56 -18.79
CA LEU A 360 -24.26 -0.30 -18.36
C LEU A 360 -23.35 0.55 -17.49
N ILE A 361 -22.17 0.04 -17.13
CA ILE A 361 -21.26 0.74 -16.21
C ILE A 361 -20.42 1.77 -16.98
N PRO A 362 -20.50 3.08 -16.63
CA PRO A 362 -19.77 4.12 -17.33
C PRO A 362 -18.25 3.97 -17.14
N PRO A 363 -17.41 4.46 -18.07
CA PRO A 363 -15.96 4.49 -17.89
C PRO A 363 -15.56 5.26 -16.63
N LEU A 364 -14.39 4.93 -16.07
CA LEU A 364 -13.81 5.69 -14.98
C LEU A 364 -13.52 7.14 -15.45
N GLN A 365 -13.97 8.10 -14.68
CA GLN A 365 -13.72 9.53 -14.92
C GLN A 365 -12.46 9.98 -14.18
N ASN A 366 -11.97 11.21 -14.49
CA ASN A 366 -10.94 11.85 -13.68
C ASN A 366 -11.41 11.96 -12.23
N SER A 367 -10.46 11.89 -11.30
CA SER A 367 -10.71 12.09 -9.89
C SER A 367 -9.81 13.19 -9.37
N HIS A 368 -10.40 14.19 -8.72
CA HIS A 368 -9.69 15.23 -8.01
C HIS A 368 -10.16 15.24 -6.57
N SER A 369 -9.29 14.77 -5.68
CA SER A 369 -9.59 14.55 -4.26
C SER A 369 -8.59 15.32 -3.38
N PRO A 370 -8.70 16.67 -3.33
CA PRO A 370 -7.77 17.49 -2.56
C PRO A 370 -7.83 17.20 -1.06
N GLU A 371 -8.97 16.74 -0.54
CA GLU A 371 -9.13 16.31 0.86
C GLU A 371 -8.29 15.08 1.20
N ASN A 372 -7.89 14.30 0.19
CA ASN A 372 -7.02 13.13 0.32
C ASN A 372 -5.62 13.36 -0.27
N GLY A 373 -5.35 14.52 -0.84
CA GLY A 373 -4.06 14.84 -1.44
C GLY A 373 -3.73 14.06 -2.71
N LEU A 374 -4.75 13.66 -3.50
CA LEU A 374 -4.57 12.84 -4.70
C LEU A 374 -5.42 13.35 -5.87
N THR A 375 -4.85 13.29 -7.06
CA THR A 375 -5.58 13.50 -8.32
C THR A 375 -5.21 12.41 -9.31
N ILE A 376 -6.21 11.76 -9.91
CA ILE A 376 -6.02 10.76 -10.98
C ILE A 376 -6.61 11.33 -12.27
N ILE A 377 -5.77 11.61 -13.23
CA ILE A 377 -6.17 12.03 -14.58
C ILE A 377 -6.15 10.80 -15.47
N ARG A 378 -7.28 10.48 -16.10
CA ARG A 378 -7.43 9.28 -16.96
C ARG A 378 -7.75 9.73 -18.38
N ASN A 379 -7.11 9.12 -19.36
CA ASN A 379 -7.44 9.37 -20.75
C ASN A 379 -8.06 8.14 -21.43
N LYS A 380 -8.58 8.34 -22.62
CA LYS A 380 -9.27 7.28 -23.38
C LYS A 380 -8.33 6.21 -23.94
N SER A 381 -7.01 6.49 -24.00
CA SER A 381 -5.99 5.57 -24.50
C SER A 381 -5.53 4.55 -23.45
N GLY A 382 -6.08 4.56 -22.23
CA GLY A 382 -5.65 3.68 -21.14
C GLY A 382 -4.49 4.24 -20.31
N ARG A 383 -4.12 5.51 -20.51
CA ARG A 383 -3.14 6.21 -19.68
C ARG A 383 -3.79 6.80 -18.45
N ALA A 384 -3.05 6.81 -17.35
CA ALA A 384 -3.41 7.55 -16.15
C ALA A 384 -2.20 8.26 -15.56
N ILE A 385 -2.45 9.42 -14.98
CA ILE A 385 -1.49 10.21 -14.25
C ILE A 385 -1.98 10.32 -12.82
N CYS A 386 -1.21 9.82 -11.87
CA CYS A 386 -1.47 9.99 -10.45
C CYS A 386 -0.55 11.09 -9.93
N PHE A 387 -1.15 12.17 -9.46
CA PHE A 387 -0.44 13.24 -8.78
C PHE A 387 -0.66 13.11 -7.29
N ASN A 388 0.42 12.80 -6.57
CA ASN A 388 0.43 12.58 -5.13
C ASN A 388 0.93 13.85 -4.42
N TYR A 389 0.03 14.51 -3.71
CA TYR A 389 0.28 15.65 -2.83
C TYR A 389 -0.34 15.42 -1.45
N THR A 390 -0.35 14.15 -0.99
CA THR A 390 -0.81 13.81 0.36
C THR A 390 0.03 14.58 1.39
N PRO A 391 -0.61 15.11 2.45
CA PRO A 391 0.13 15.58 3.61
C PRO A 391 0.84 14.40 4.28
N TYR A 392 1.96 14.68 4.94
CA TYR A 392 2.69 13.64 5.65
C TYR A 392 1.82 12.96 6.73
N GLY A 393 1.66 11.65 6.65
CA GLY A 393 0.79 10.85 7.52
C GLY A 393 1.55 9.99 8.54
N GLY A 394 2.86 9.82 8.42
CA GLY A 394 3.63 9.05 9.38
C GLY A 394 4.61 8.03 8.80
N GLU A 395 4.80 6.92 9.49
CA GLU A 395 5.84 5.92 9.15
C GLU A 395 5.70 5.35 7.74
N HIS A 396 4.47 5.19 7.26
CA HIS A 396 4.21 4.54 5.97
C HIS A 396 4.26 5.49 4.78
N ASP A 397 4.44 6.79 5.03
CA ASP A 397 4.73 7.76 3.98
C ASP A 397 6.18 7.68 3.52
N HIS A 398 6.40 8.00 2.26
CA HIS A 398 7.70 8.29 1.71
C HIS A 398 7.95 9.79 1.68
N TYR A 399 9.21 10.20 1.53
CA TYR A 399 9.59 11.60 1.44
C TYR A 399 9.42 12.13 0.01
N CYS A 400 8.19 12.12 -0.48
CA CYS A 400 7.88 12.29 -1.90
C CYS A 400 6.75 13.30 -2.19
N CYS A 401 6.74 14.41 -1.46
CA CYS A 401 5.74 15.45 -1.69
C CYS A 401 5.72 15.89 -3.15
N LEU A 402 4.53 16.11 -3.70
CA LEU A 402 4.25 16.43 -5.11
C LEU A 402 4.83 15.39 -6.09
N ASN A 403 4.77 14.10 -5.76
CA ASN A 403 5.22 13.01 -6.61
C ASN A 403 4.27 12.80 -7.81
N LEU A 404 4.85 12.54 -8.99
CA LEU A 404 4.14 12.27 -10.24
C LEU A 404 4.34 10.83 -10.67
N ILE A 405 3.26 10.08 -10.80
CA ILE A 405 3.29 8.69 -11.27
C ILE A 405 2.50 8.62 -12.59
N VAL A 406 3.06 7.96 -13.60
CA VAL A 406 2.42 7.85 -14.91
C VAL A 406 2.30 6.40 -15.30
N PHE A 407 1.08 6.01 -15.64
CA PHE A 407 0.74 4.70 -16.17
C PHE A 407 0.36 4.83 -17.65
N ASP A 408 0.79 3.86 -18.46
CA ASP A 408 0.38 3.76 -19.85
C ASP A 408 0.09 2.29 -20.17
N ASN A 409 -1.18 1.99 -20.50
CA ASN A 409 -1.64 0.65 -20.85
C ASN A 409 -1.24 -0.46 -19.85
N GLY A 410 -1.47 -0.21 -18.55
CA GLY A 410 -1.22 -1.18 -17.48
C GLY A 410 0.23 -1.26 -17.01
N LYS A 411 1.12 -0.41 -17.51
CA LYS A 411 2.52 -0.30 -17.09
C LYS A 411 2.78 1.07 -16.47
N ALA A 412 3.44 1.10 -15.31
CA ALA A 412 3.95 2.34 -14.73
C ALA A 412 5.20 2.78 -15.51
N ILE A 413 5.08 3.85 -16.29
CA ILE A 413 6.18 4.42 -17.08
C ILE A 413 7.06 5.32 -16.21
N PHE A 414 6.45 6.17 -15.39
CA PHE A 414 7.13 6.91 -14.32
C PHE A 414 6.64 6.30 -13.00
N PRO A 415 7.28 5.23 -12.51
CA PRO A 415 6.81 4.49 -11.36
C PRO A 415 7.07 5.22 -10.04
N ASP A 416 6.25 4.92 -9.03
CA ASP A 416 6.66 4.90 -7.65
C ASP A 416 7.07 3.47 -7.31
N LEU A 417 8.16 3.31 -6.59
CA LEU A 417 8.72 1.98 -6.33
C LEU A 417 8.08 1.27 -5.15
N GLY A 418 7.29 1.98 -4.35
CA GLY A 418 6.70 1.43 -3.15
C GLY A 418 7.75 0.82 -2.22
N THR A 419 7.51 -0.37 -1.71
CA THR A 419 8.48 -1.11 -0.88
C THR A 419 8.53 -2.60 -1.22
N THR A 420 9.69 -3.23 -0.93
CA THR A 420 9.82 -4.69 -0.89
C THR A 420 9.42 -5.27 0.46
N GLY A 421 9.62 -4.48 1.51
CA GLY A 421 9.38 -4.83 2.92
C GLY A 421 10.47 -4.30 3.85
N TYR A 422 10.10 -4.10 5.10
CA TYR A 422 10.90 -3.37 6.11
C TYR A 422 12.21 -4.04 6.52
N GLY A 423 12.36 -5.34 6.32
CA GLY A 423 13.60 -6.06 6.58
C GLY A 423 14.60 -6.00 5.43
N ALA A 424 14.23 -5.41 4.30
CA ALA A 424 15.12 -5.18 3.18
C ALA A 424 15.91 -3.87 3.38
N PRO A 425 17.25 -3.87 3.30
CA PRO A 425 18.05 -2.66 3.48
C PRO A 425 17.60 -1.51 2.57
N LEU A 426 17.30 -1.81 1.30
CA LEU A 426 16.86 -0.80 0.33
C LEU A 426 15.53 -0.10 0.70
N HIS A 427 14.72 -0.64 1.62
CA HIS A 427 13.54 0.05 2.08
C HIS A 427 13.89 1.43 2.65
N TYR A 428 14.80 1.50 3.61
CA TYR A 428 15.24 2.74 4.25
C TYR A 428 16.34 3.45 3.46
N ASP A 429 17.25 2.71 2.83
CA ASP A 429 18.42 3.29 2.15
C ASP A 429 18.07 3.86 0.77
N TYR A 430 16.95 3.45 0.16
CA TYR A 430 16.58 3.86 -1.19
C TYR A 430 15.09 4.14 -1.36
N TYR A 431 14.21 3.12 -1.29
CA TYR A 431 12.82 3.23 -1.75
C TYR A 431 12.00 4.33 -1.07
N LYS A 432 12.31 4.67 0.16
CA LYS A 432 11.60 5.66 0.96
C LYS A 432 12.07 7.09 0.74
N ASN A 433 13.22 7.28 0.11
CA ASN A 433 13.93 8.55 0.04
C ASN A 433 13.44 9.44 -1.11
N SER A 434 13.54 10.77 -0.97
CA SER A 434 13.09 11.75 -1.97
C SER A 434 13.73 11.54 -3.33
N PHE A 435 15.00 11.17 -3.39
CA PHE A 435 15.75 10.98 -4.63
C PHE A 435 15.34 9.73 -5.43
N SER A 436 14.55 8.84 -4.86
CA SER A 436 13.98 7.64 -5.52
C SER A 436 12.53 7.82 -5.98
N HIS A 437 12.07 9.07 -6.09
CA HIS A 437 10.72 9.42 -6.54
C HIS A 437 10.75 10.47 -7.64
N ASN A 438 9.63 10.60 -8.36
CA ASN A 438 9.46 11.59 -9.43
C ASN A 438 9.10 12.95 -8.82
N THR A 439 10.02 13.53 -8.07
CA THR A 439 9.86 14.78 -7.34
C THR A 439 11.20 15.52 -7.20
N VAL A 440 11.24 16.51 -6.32
CA VAL A 440 12.42 17.34 -6.05
C VAL A 440 13.16 16.79 -4.83
N CYS A 441 14.48 16.72 -4.93
CA CYS A 441 15.37 16.41 -3.82
C CYS A 441 16.41 17.54 -3.66
N ILE A 442 16.66 17.98 -2.44
CA ILE A 442 17.62 19.06 -2.15
C ILE A 442 18.79 18.50 -1.37
N ASN A 443 20.02 18.74 -1.86
CA ASN A 443 21.27 18.23 -1.30
C ASN A 443 21.30 16.70 -1.07
N GLY A 444 20.53 15.93 -1.84
CA GLY A 444 20.36 14.49 -1.61
C GLY A 444 19.67 14.13 -0.29
N LYS A 445 18.95 15.07 0.33
CA LYS A 445 18.30 14.92 1.63
C LYS A 445 16.80 14.74 1.49
N ASN A 446 16.21 14.04 2.48
CA ASN A 446 14.78 13.79 2.50
C ASN A 446 13.97 15.06 2.80
N GLN A 447 12.86 15.20 2.10
CA GLN A 447 11.89 16.28 2.29
C GLN A 447 11.29 16.23 3.70
N PRO A 448 11.27 17.34 4.46
CA PRO A 448 10.52 17.43 5.69
C PRO A 448 9.02 17.36 5.44
N PRO A 449 8.21 17.03 6.46
CA PRO A 449 6.76 17.11 6.38
C PRO A 449 6.28 18.48 5.90
N VAL A 450 5.29 18.49 5.04
CA VAL A 450 4.64 19.69 4.51
C VAL A 450 3.18 19.39 4.19
N ASN A 451 2.32 20.41 4.23
CA ASN A 451 0.94 20.34 3.76
C ASN A 451 0.86 21.02 2.39
N PRO A 452 0.85 20.27 1.29
CA PRO A 452 0.73 20.86 -0.04
C PRO A 452 -0.62 21.54 -0.22
N VAL A 453 -0.64 22.60 -1.04
CA VAL A 453 -1.84 23.37 -1.33
C VAL A 453 -2.09 23.38 -2.83
N ILE A 454 -3.31 23.03 -3.24
CA ILE A 454 -3.75 23.19 -4.63
C ILE A 454 -4.03 24.66 -4.89
N LYS A 455 -3.33 25.24 -5.85
CA LYS A 455 -3.50 26.62 -6.29
C LYS A 455 -4.46 26.75 -7.45
N TYR A 456 -4.51 25.73 -8.29
CA TYR A 456 -5.35 25.71 -9.47
C TYR A 456 -5.70 24.28 -9.87
N TYR A 457 -6.94 24.08 -10.27
CA TYR A 457 -7.39 22.86 -10.94
C TYR A 457 -8.43 23.21 -12.01
N LYS A 458 -8.23 22.67 -13.19
CA LYS A 458 -9.19 22.75 -14.28
C LYS A 458 -9.20 21.41 -15.04
N ASP A 459 -10.39 20.90 -15.24
CA ASP A 459 -10.66 19.73 -16.07
C ASP A 459 -11.67 20.14 -17.16
N ASP A 460 -11.23 20.15 -18.39
CA ASP A 460 -12.09 20.31 -19.53
C ASP A 460 -11.99 19.08 -20.46
N SER A 461 -12.90 18.98 -21.41
CA SER A 461 -12.99 17.77 -22.26
C SER A 461 -11.70 17.44 -23.05
N SER A 462 -10.76 18.36 -23.14
CA SER A 462 -9.55 18.24 -23.97
C SER A 462 -8.25 18.28 -23.17
N SER A 463 -8.27 18.81 -21.96
CA SER A 463 -7.07 18.95 -21.12
C SER A 463 -7.40 19.04 -19.63
N VAL A 464 -6.46 18.59 -18.82
CA VAL A 464 -6.49 18.77 -17.36
C VAL A 464 -5.24 19.54 -16.95
N GLN A 465 -5.42 20.55 -16.10
CA GLN A 465 -4.32 21.30 -15.50
C GLN A 465 -4.47 21.32 -13.98
N ILE A 466 -3.37 21.06 -13.28
CA ILE A 466 -3.30 21.15 -11.82
C ILE A 466 -2.02 21.84 -11.40
N ILE A 467 -2.13 22.80 -10.47
CA ILE A 467 -0.99 23.48 -9.86
C ILE A 467 -1.04 23.26 -8.36
N ALA A 468 0.04 22.74 -7.80
CA ALA A 468 0.21 22.55 -6.37
C ALA A 468 1.50 23.19 -5.86
N GLU A 469 1.50 23.59 -4.61
CA GLU A 469 2.66 24.15 -3.91
C GLU A 469 2.94 23.41 -2.60
N ALA A 470 4.22 23.20 -2.34
CA ALA A 470 4.78 22.79 -1.04
C ALA A 470 5.66 23.93 -0.51
N ASP A 471 5.31 24.47 0.67
CA ASP A 471 6.00 25.59 1.31
C ASP A 471 6.56 25.16 2.67
N TRP A 472 7.87 25.01 2.77
CA TRP A 472 8.54 24.57 4.00
C TRP A 472 8.81 25.70 5.01
N LYS A 473 8.25 26.91 4.80
CA LYS A 473 8.31 28.00 5.80
C LYS A 473 7.40 27.72 7.01
N ASN A 474 6.34 26.94 6.81
CA ASN A 474 5.33 26.65 7.82
C ASN A 474 5.15 25.13 8.00
N PRO A 475 5.93 24.49 8.87
CA PRO A 475 5.82 23.04 9.06
C PRO A 475 4.46 22.65 9.64
N PRO A 476 3.87 21.52 9.22
CA PRO A 476 2.59 21.06 9.72
C PRO A 476 2.66 20.52 11.15
N VAL A 477 1.50 20.45 11.79
CA VAL A 477 1.32 19.64 13.00
C VAL A 477 1.26 18.18 12.58
N LEU A 478 2.19 17.37 13.09
CA LEU A 478 2.25 15.95 12.76
C LEU A 478 1.15 15.15 13.46
N PRO A 479 0.72 14.01 12.88
CA PRO A 479 -0.21 13.09 13.51
C PRO A 479 0.27 12.61 14.89
N ASP A 480 -0.67 12.22 15.77
CA ASP A 480 -0.39 11.61 17.07
C ASP A 480 0.14 10.17 16.88
N SER A 481 1.31 10.04 16.27
CA SER A 481 2.04 8.80 16.05
C SER A 481 3.37 8.85 16.79
N LYS A 482 3.76 7.72 17.36
CA LYS A 482 5.06 7.55 18.05
C LYS A 482 6.20 7.27 17.07
N ILE A 483 5.89 7.04 15.83
CA ILE A 483 6.83 6.64 14.80
C ILE A 483 7.42 7.88 14.16
N ARG A 484 8.73 7.93 14.08
CA ARG A 484 9.47 9.06 13.54
C ARG A 484 10.42 8.60 12.46
N ILE A 485 10.50 9.38 11.40
CA ILE A 485 11.40 9.20 10.28
C ILE A 485 12.35 10.40 10.22
N GLU A 486 13.50 10.22 9.59
CA GLU A 486 14.52 11.26 9.49
C GLU A 486 14.36 12.06 8.20
N TRP A 487 14.37 13.38 8.33
CA TRP A 487 14.38 14.35 7.23
C TRP A 487 15.33 15.51 7.57
N ASP A 488 15.59 16.37 6.61
CA ASP A 488 16.54 17.48 6.79
C ASP A 488 15.84 18.85 6.65
N ASN A 489 15.54 19.49 7.78
CA ASN A 489 14.90 20.81 7.80
C ASN A 489 15.79 21.91 7.23
N GLU A 490 17.13 21.82 7.38
CA GLU A 490 18.06 22.86 6.94
C GLU A 490 18.21 22.88 5.42
N ALA A 491 18.20 21.70 4.78
CA ALA A 491 18.25 21.61 3.33
C ALA A 491 17.02 22.25 2.65
N TYR A 492 15.87 22.19 3.30
CA TYR A 492 14.60 22.70 2.75
C TYR A 492 14.16 24.05 3.35
N LYS A 493 15.01 24.69 4.14
CA LYS A 493 14.68 25.95 4.80
C LYS A 493 14.32 27.03 3.79
N ASP A 494 13.18 27.67 4.01
CA ASP A 494 12.61 28.75 3.19
C ASP A 494 12.35 28.40 1.71
N VAL A 495 12.39 27.12 1.35
CA VAL A 495 12.15 26.67 -0.03
C VAL A 495 10.65 26.65 -0.32
N LEU A 496 10.28 27.15 -1.51
CA LEU A 496 8.95 27.01 -2.09
C LEU A 496 9.07 26.15 -3.36
N PHE A 497 8.33 25.04 -3.40
CA PHE A 497 8.25 24.15 -4.53
C PHE A 497 6.85 24.19 -5.14
N ARG A 498 6.74 24.61 -6.38
CA ARG A 498 5.52 24.63 -7.19
C ARG A 498 5.63 23.64 -8.33
N ARG A 499 4.59 22.86 -8.56
CA ARG A 499 4.46 21.93 -9.68
C ARG A 499 3.19 22.20 -10.45
N ASN A 500 3.29 22.41 -11.76
CA ASN A 500 2.19 22.64 -12.69
C ASN A 500 2.18 21.52 -13.72
N ILE A 501 1.16 20.67 -13.64
CA ILE A 501 0.97 19.51 -14.50
C ILE A 501 -0.16 19.79 -15.48
N ILE A 502 0.09 19.58 -16.76
CA ILE A 502 -0.91 19.70 -17.80
C ILE A 502 -0.89 18.42 -18.64
N SER A 503 -2.04 17.76 -18.72
CA SER A 503 -2.26 16.59 -19.54
C SER A 503 -3.21 16.96 -20.68
N LYS A 504 -2.75 16.80 -21.91
CA LYS A 504 -3.57 17.04 -23.11
C LYS A 504 -3.28 15.95 -24.15
N GLU A 505 -4.29 15.15 -24.47
CA GLU A 505 -4.15 14.03 -25.40
C GLU A 505 -2.96 13.12 -25.07
N ASP A 506 -1.96 13.04 -25.93
CA ASP A 506 -0.75 12.24 -25.75
C ASP A 506 0.45 13.05 -25.20
N ILE A 507 0.21 14.26 -24.74
CA ILE A 507 1.25 15.14 -24.21
C ILE A 507 1.02 15.38 -22.72
N LEU A 508 2.06 15.16 -21.94
CA LEU A 508 2.16 15.55 -20.54
C LEU A 508 3.21 16.65 -20.41
N ILE A 509 2.83 17.77 -19.83
CA ILE A 509 3.73 18.88 -19.52
C ILE A 509 3.83 18.96 -18.00
N ASP A 510 5.06 19.02 -17.52
CA ASP A 510 5.39 19.14 -16.12
C ASP A 510 6.34 20.32 -15.93
N ILE A 511 5.86 21.38 -15.30
CA ILE A 511 6.62 22.59 -15.02
C ILE A 511 6.86 22.66 -13.52
N ILE A 512 8.13 22.60 -13.14
CA ILE A 512 8.58 22.64 -11.76
C ILE A 512 9.30 23.97 -11.53
N THR A 513 8.78 24.76 -10.59
CA THR A 513 9.39 26.03 -10.17
C THR A 513 9.79 25.95 -8.70
N ILE A 514 11.03 26.35 -8.40
CA ILE A 514 11.59 26.26 -7.04
C ILE A 514 12.21 27.60 -6.68
N GLU A 515 11.75 28.19 -5.57
CA GLU A 515 12.47 29.26 -4.89
C GLU A 515 13.48 28.62 -3.94
N ASN A 516 14.76 28.85 -4.18
CA ASN A 516 15.91 28.26 -3.51
C ASN A 516 16.81 29.36 -2.93
N PRO A 517 16.38 30.08 -1.89
CA PRO A 517 17.05 31.30 -1.43
C PRO A 517 18.47 31.08 -0.91
N HIS A 518 18.81 29.84 -0.59
CA HIS A 518 20.14 29.48 -0.06
C HIS A 518 21.05 28.84 -1.10
N ASN A 519 20.67 28.84 -2.39
CA ASN A 519 21.41 28.27 -3.52
C ASN A 519 21.86 26.81 -3.27
N GLN A 520 20.99 26.02 -2.64
CA GLN A 520 21.20 24.59 -2.40
C GLN A 520 21.23 23.82 -3.72
N THR A 521 21.83 22.65 -3.74
CA THR A 521 21.77 21.76 -4.89
C THR A 521 20.39 21.13 -5.00
N VAL A 522 19.64 21.50 -6.02
CA VAL A 522 18.30 21.00 -6.29
C VAL A 522 18.34 19.98 -7.42
N GLU A 523 17.76 18.82 -7.21
CA GLU A 523 17.59 17.76 -8.20
C GLU A 523 16.11 17.50 -8.43
N THR A 524 15.69 17.51 -9.70
CA THR A 524 14.38 17.02 -10.14
C THR A 524 14.57 15.67 -10.79
N THR A 525 14.01 14.62 -10.19
CA THR A 525 14.22 13.23 -10.60
C THR A 525 12.99 12.70 -11.32
N TYR A 526 13.20 11.91 -12.38
CA TYR A 526 12.21 11.05 -13.01
C TYR A 526 12.78 9.64 -13.14
N LEU A 527 12.08 8.68 -12.59
CA LEU A 527 12.30 7.24 -12.79
C LEU A 527 11.54 6.82 -14.05
N ILE A 528 12.17 6.02 -14.90
CA ILE A 528 11.58 5.64 -16.18
C ILE A 528 11.70 4.12 -16.37
N ASP A 529 10.56 3.42 -16.40
CA ASP A 529 10.49 1.99 -16.71
C ASP A 529 10.28 1.78 -18.21
N ALA A 530 11.31 2.14 -18.97
CA ALA A 530 11.38 1.96 -20.41
C ALA A 530 12.85 1.89 -20.85
N ASP A 531 13.10 1.20 -21.97
CA ASP A 531 14.45 1.03 -22.50
C ASP A 531 14.90 2.28 -23.24
N LEU A 532 16.09 2.77 -22.94
CA LEU A 532 16.71 3.90 -23.65
C LEU A 532 17.09 3.47 -25.07
N THR A 533 16.54 4.15 -26.09
CA THR A 533 16.76 3.77 -27.50
C THR A 533 17.70 4.70 -28.26
N ASP A 534 17.82 5.94 -27.84
CA ASP A 534 18.65 6.97 -28.48
C ASP A 534 19.40 7.74 -27.38
N PRO A 535 20.55 7.21 -26.92
CA PRO A 535 21.39 7.96 -26.00
C PRO A 535 21.98 9.16 -26.76
N THR A 536 21.56 10.36 -26.40
CA THR A 536 22.25 11.58 -26.84
C THR A 536 23.74 11.47 -26.48
N GLU A 537 24.66 11.87 -27.37
CA GLU A 537 26.07 11.97 -27.01
C GLU A 537 26.23 13.07 -25.95
N TYR A 538 26.46 12.63 -24.72
CA TYR A 538 26.66 13.50 -23.57
C TYR A 538 28.14 13.78 -23.38
N ASP A 539 28.49 15.05 -23.18
CA ASP A 539 29.83 15.42 -22.76
C ASP A 539 30.15 14.78 -21.38
N LYS A 540 31.27 14.08 -21.29
CA LYS A 540 31.71 13.47 -20.04
C LYS A 540 32.12 14.54 -19.03
N TYR A 541 31.31 14.76 -18.01
CA TYR A 541 31.71 15.61 -16.89
C TYR A 541 32.64 14.84 -15.93
N SER A 542 33.84 15.38 -15.75
CA SER A 542 34.91 14.77 -14.96
C SER A 542 34.82 14.98 -13.42
N ASN A 543 33.77 15.65 -12.92
CA ASN A 543 33.64 15.97 -11.49
C ASN A 543 32.29 15.47 -10.93
N VAL A 544 32.12 14.16 -10.89
CA VAL A 544 31.04 13.52 -10.11
C VAL A 544 31.63 13.16 -8.76
N SER A 545 30.98 13.55 -7.66
CA SER A 545 31.43 13.21 -6.32
C SER A 545 31.41 11.69 -6.10
N ASP A 546 32.37 11.16 -5.34
CA ASP A 546 32.54 9.71 -5.06
C ASP A 546 31.34 9.00 -4.40
N ASN A 547 30.25 9.73 -4.09
CA ASN A 547 29.01 9.20 -3.53
C ASN A 547 27.95 8.80 -4.59
N ASP A 548 28.19 9.04 -5.86
CA ASP A 548 27.28 8.60 -6.92
C ASP A 548 27.56 7.12 -7.27
N ILE A 549 26.77 6.22 -6.75
CA ILE A 549 26.91 4.76 -6.84
C ILE A 549 26.86 4.21 -8.29
N LEU A 550 26.52 5.02 -9.29
CA LEU A 550 26.40 4.62 -10.68
C LEU A 550 27.01 5.66 -11.62
N MET A 551 27.71 5.20 -12.66
CA MET A 551 28.29 6.05 -13.72
C MET A 551 27.18 6.91 -14.35
N SER A 552 27.28 8.23 -14.17
CA SER A 552 26.37 9.19 -14.78
C SER A 552 27.11 10.01 -15.84
N THR A 553 26.45 10.19 -16.98
CA THR A 553 26.86 11.20 -17.98
C THR A 553 25.97 12.42 -17.81
N GLY A 554 26.56 13.60 -17.67
CA GLY A 554 25.83 14.87 -17.49
C GLY A 554 26.02 15.80 -18.69
N VAL A 555 24.94 16.46 -19.10
CA VAL A 555 24.94 17.48 -20.18
C VAL A 555 24.39 18.78 -19.64
N ARG A 556 25.10 19.87 -19.90
CA ARG A 556 24.55 21.21 -19.65
C ARG A 556 23.35 21.45 -20.55
N LEU A 557 22.19 21.78 -19.97
CA LEU A 557 20.98 22.09 -20.73
C LEU A 557 21.13 23.45 -21.41
N VAL A 558 21.08 23.43 -22.76
CA VAL A 558 20.99 24.62 -23.60
C VAL A 558 19.82 24.42 -24.54
N GLY A 559 18.69 25.10 -24.25
CA GLY A 559 17.44 24.86 -24.97
C GLY A 559 16.76 23.58 -24.52
N SER A 560 16.15 22.81 -25.43
CA SER A 560 15.50 21.53 -25.15
C SER A 560 16.40 20.35 -25.52
N THR A 561 16.52 19.39 -24.63
CA THR A 561 17.18 18.10 -24.88
C THR A 561 16.12 17.01 -24.97
N LYS A 562 16.10 16.27 -26.08
CA LYS A 562 15.21 15.13 -26.30
C LYS A 562 15.91 13.83 -25.89
N VAL A 563 15.21 13.00 -25.13
CA VAL A 563 15.62 11.63 -24.82
C VAL A 563 14.50 10.69 -25.26
N THR A 564 14.85 9.62 -25.96
CA THR A 564 13.87 8.70 -26.53
C THR A 564 13.97 7.34 -25.84
N TYR A 565 12.83 6.81 -25.44
CA TYR A 565 12.69 5.50 -24.81
C TYR A 565 11.74 4.60 -25.59
N GLN A 566 11.87 3.31 -25.40
CA GLN A 566 10.95 2.28 -25.89
C GLN A 566 10.31 1.56 -24.69
N SER A 567 9.00 1.66 -24.60
CA SER A 567 8.16 0.84 -23.74
C SER A 567 7.22 0.03 -24.64
N LEU A 568 5.93 -0.05 -24.34
CA LEU A 568 4.94 -0.57 -25.27
C LEU A 568 4.94 0.21 -26.59
N ASN A 569 5.11 1.53 -26.47
CA ASN A 569 5.26 2.45 -27.59
C ASN A 569 6.56 3.25 -27.43
N LYS A 570 6.99 3.93 -28.52
CA LYS A 570 8.06 4.92 -28.49
C LYS A 570 7.62 6.10 -27.62
N LEU A 571 8.50 6.57 -26.76
CA LEU A 571 8.27 7.65 -25.81
C LEU A 571 9.36 8.71 -25.98
N ASN A 572 8.99 9.96 -26.21
CA ASN A 572 9.93 11.07 -26.26
C ASN A 572 9.79 11.94 -25.00
N VAL A 573 10.89 12.14 -24.29
CA VAL A 573 10.98 13.01 -23.12
C VAL A 573 11.86 14.20 -23.47
N TYR A 574 11.32 15.40 -23.40
CA TYR A 574 12.03 16.65 -23.67
C TYR A 574 12.28 17.35 -22.34
N CYS A 575 13.55 17.63 -22.06
CA CYS A 575 14.00 18.34 -20.86
C CYS A 575 14.48 19.73 -21.20
N MET A 576 14.02 20.72 -20.45
CA MET A 576 14.40 22.13 -20.59
C MET A 576 14.59 22.75 -19.20
N SER A 577 15.36 23.84 -19.15
CA SER A 577 15.52 24.66 -17.95
C SER A 577 15.60 26.14 -18.28
N LEU A 578 15.02 26.97 -17.42
CA LEU A 578 15.28 28.41 -17.40
C LEU A 578 16.37 28.69 -16.38
N GLY A 579 17.61 28.75 -16.78
CA GLY A 579 18.77 28.93 -15.92
C GLY A 579 19.87 27.91 -16.17
N ASN A 580 20.79 27.82 -15.21
CA ASN A 580 21.94 26.91 -15.33
C ASN A 580 21.58 25.54 -14.77
N SER A 581 21.30 24.59 -15.64
CA SER A 581 20.99 23.21 -15.22
C SER A 581 21.82 22.20 -15.97
N VAL A 582 22.07 21.07 -15.32
CA VAL A 582 22.74 19.91 -15.89
C VAL A 582 21.75 18.75 -15.90
N LEU A 583 21.64 18.08 -17.04
CA LEU A 583 20.87 16.87 -17.21
C LEU A 583 21.76 15.66 -17.00
N PHE A 584 21.38 14.76 -16.11
CA PHE A 584 22.02 13.47 -15.91
C PHE A 584 21.08 12.35 -16.33
N GLN A 585 21.65 11.31 -16.93
CA GLN A 585 21.01 10.01 -17.07
C GLN A 585 21.71 9.00 -16.18
N LYS A 586 20.92 8.19 -15.48
CA LYS A 586 21.42 7.19 -14.53
C LYS A 586 20.62 5.89 -14.69
N LYS A 587 21.27 4.78 -14.37
CA LYS A 587 20.55 3.53 -14.02
C LYS A 587 20.43 3.45 -12.51
N VAL A 588 19.25 3.14 -12.04
CA VAL A 588 18.93 3.10 -10.61
C VAL A 588 18.23 1.78 -10.26
N PRO A 589 18.32 1.33 -9.00
CA PRO A 589 17.64 0.09 -8.59
C PRO A 589 16.13 0.16 -8.85
N ASN A 590 15.59 -0.91 -9.44
CA ASN A 590 14.14 -1.13 -9.54
C ASN A 590 13.62 -1.79 -8.24
N ASN A 591 12.35 -2.08 -8.19
CA ASN A 591 11.74 -2.93 -7.18
C ASN A 591 11.07 -4.16 -7.87
N PRO A 592 11.60 -5.39 -7.67
CA PRO A 592 12.78 -5.73 -6.88
C PRO A 592 14.10 -5.24 -7.50
N SER A 593 15.13 -5.11 -6.69
CA SER A 593 16.47 -4.60 -7.09
C SER A 593 17.29 -5.56 -7.98
N THR A 594 16.68 -6.64 -8.43
CA THR A 594 17.27 -7.59 -9.40
C THR A 594 17.30 -7.03 -10.83
N SER A 595 16.63 -5.90 -11.07
CA SER A 595 16.67 -5.14 -12.31
C SER A 595 16.90 -3.66 -12.02
N ASN A 596 17.20 -2.90 -13.07
CA ASN A 596 17.39 -1.46 -12.98
C ASN A 596 16.33 -0.72 -13.81
N LEU A 597 16.08 0.54 -13.44
CA LEU A 597 15.34 1.53 -14.20
C LEU A 597 16.29 2.55 -14.82
N GLU A 598 15.86 3.20 -15.88
CA GLU A 598 16.44 4.44 -16.32
C GLU A 598 15.98 5.60 -15.41
N SER A 599 16.81 6.63 -15.26
CA SER A 599 16.46 7.84 -14.52
C SER A 599 17.02 9.07 -15.20
N ILE A 600 16.21 10.12 -15.25
CA ILE A 600 16.60 11.47 -15.65
C ILE A 600 16.64 12.33 -14.39
N VAL A 601 17.74 13.11 -14.23
CA VAL A 601 17.90 14.07 -13.14
C VAL A 601 18.32 15.42 -13.70
N LEU A 602 17.52 16.46 -13.41
CA LEU A 602 17.84 17.84 -13.71
C LEU A 602 18.39 18.49 -12.43
N ARG A 603 19.65 18.96 -12.47
CA ARG A 603 20.33 19.54 -11.31
C ARG A 603 20.62 21.02 -11.56
N SER A 604 20.31 21.88 -10.58
CA SER A 604 20.63 23.30 -10.55
C SER A 604 20.96 23.78 -9.13
N THR A 605 21.70 24.91 -9.06
CA THR A 605 22.00 25.60 -7.79
C THR A 605 21.52 27.07 -7.81
N ASP A 606 20.76 27.45 -8.83
CA ASP A 606 20.25 28.82 -8.94
C ASP A 606 19.24 29.13 -7.81
N SER A 607 19.10 30.41 -7.46
CA SER A 607 18.14 30.86 -6.43
C SER A 607 16.68 30.77 -6.87
N LYS A 608 16.43 30.78 -8.17
CA LYS A 608 15.13 30.49 -8.80
C LYS A 608 15.36 29.50 -9.93
N ILE A 609 14.67 28.39 -9.88
CA ILE A 609 14.85 27.28 -10.81
C ILE A 609 13.51 27.00 -11.47
N THR A 610 13.52 26.85 -12.80
CA THR A 610 12.37 26.34 -13.55
C THR A 610 12.83 25.19 -14.44
N HIS A 611 12.41 23.96 -14.10
CA HIS A 611 12.58 22.77 -14.92
C HIS A 611 11.28 22.47 -15.65
N ILE A 612 11.38 22.15 -16.94
CA ILE A 612 10.24 21.79 -17.79
C ILE A 612 10.52 20.44 -18.40
N VAL A 613 9.62 19.51 -18.19
CA VAL A 613 9.67 18.19 -18.80
C VAL A 613 8.39 17.96 -19.59
N VAL A 614 8.54 17.70 -20.88
CA VAL A 614 7.43 17.40 -21.78
C VAL A 614 7.58 15.96 -22.23
N THR A 615 6.54 15.16 -22.02
CA THR A 615 6.50 13.77 -22.43
C THR A 615 5.50 13.59 -23.55
N ASP A 616 5.95 13.14 -24.73
CA ASP A 616 5.11 12.74 -25.85
C ASP A 616 5.02 11.23 -25.93
N PHE A 617 3.85 10.70 -25.60
CA PHE A 617 3.54 9.27 -25.58
C PHE A 617 3.20 8.70 -26.96
N SER A 618 3.03 9.54 -27.97
CA SER A 618 2.81 9.10 -29.34
C SER A 618 4.12 8.81 -30.09
N GLY A 619 5.26 9.20 -29.50
CA GLY A 619 6.59 9.01 -30.06
C GLY A 619 6.84 9.72 -31.39
N ARG A 620 6.18 10.86 -31.63
CA ARG A 620 6.33 11.66 -32.83
C ARG A 620 7.72 12.29 -32.92
N ASP A 621 8.23 12.44 -34.12
CA ASP A 621 9.54 13.11 -34.36
C ASP A 621 9.41 14.60 -34.73
N ASP A 622 8.20 15.08 -34.97
CA ASP A 622 7.89 16.45 -35.43
C ASP A 622 7.43 17.38 -34.30
N VAL A 623 7.64 17.01 -33.04
CA VAL A 623 7.36 17.84 -31.86
C VAL A 623 8.50 18.82 -31.65
N LYS A 624 8.21 20.12 -31.61
CA LYS A 624 9.14 21.20 -31.31
C LYS A 624 8.66 21.98 -30.09
N LEU A 625 9.60 22.36 -29.23
CA LEU A 625 9.36 23.16 -28.04
C LEU A 625 10.02 24.52 -28.17
N ASN A 626 9.27 25.59 -28.05
CA ASN A 626 9.76 26.95 -28.07
C ASN A 626 9.26 27.74 -26.86
N ILE A 627 10.14 28.52 -26.24
CA ILE A 627 9.76 29.47 -25.17
C ILE A 627 9.78 30.85 -25.78
N TYR A 628 8.67 31.57 -25.67
CA TYR A 628 8.53 32.94 -26.11
C TYR A 628 7.66 33.72 -25.11
N ASP A 629 8.15 34.89 -24.66
CA ASP A 629 7.45 35.79 -23.72
C ASP A 629 6.81 35.08 -22.55
N GLU A 630 7.58 34.25 -21.81
CA GLU A 630 7.13 33.48 -20.64
C GLU A 630 6.08 32.39 -20.95
N TYR A 631 5.93 32.02 -22.22
CA TYR A 631 5.08 30.94 -22.65
C TYR A 631 5.89 29.81 -23.28
N LEU A 632 5.64 28.59 -22.82
CA LEU A 632 6.04 27.36 -23.51
C LEU A 632 5.03 27.09 -24.63
N ASN A 633 5.52 27.05 -25.86
CA ASN A 633 4.73 26.66 -27.03
C ASN A 633 5.18 25.28 -27.50
N ILE A 634 4.26 24.36 -27.64
CA ILE A 634 4.47 23.04 -28.20
C ILE A 634 3.88 23.01 -29.59
N LEU A 635 4.73 22.78 -30.59
CA LEU A 635 4.35 22.66 -31.98
C LEU A 635 4.41 21.19 -32.40
N VAL A 636 3.40 20.75 -33.13
CA VAL A 636 3.37 19.47 -33.84
C VAL A 636 3.21 19.79 -35.33
N SER A 637 4.11 19.29 -36.18
CA SER A 637 4.14 19.62 -37.63
C SER A 637 4.10 21.14 -37.87
N ASP A 638 4.86 21.91 -37.08
CA ASP A 638 4.94 23.38 -37.09
C ASP A 638 3.63 24.13 -36.74
N VAL A 639 2.61 23.44 -36.28
CA VAL A 639 1.35 24.02 -35.75
C VAL A 639 1.40 24.08 -34.24
N ASN A 640 1.17 25.27 -33.66
CA ASN A 640 1.09 25.39 -32.19
C ASN A 640 -0.17 24.70 -31.66
N VAL A 641 0.01 23.63 -30.89
CA VAL A 641 -1.08 22.83 -30.31
C VAL A 641 -1.31 23.13 -28.85
N ILE A 642 -0.29 23.61 -28.13
CA ILE A 642 -0.33 23.97 -26.72
C ILE A 642 0.51 25.21 -26.47
N SER A 643 -0.06 26.19 -25.75
CA SER A 643 0.66 27.35 -25.22
C SER A 643 0.36 27.47 -23.72
N VAL A 644 1.39 27.49 -22.89
CA VAL A 644 1.28 27.46 -21.42
C VAL A 644 2.21 28.48 -20.80
N SER A 645 1.72 29.25 -19.84
CA SER A 645 2.57 30.14 -19.03
C SER A 645 3.51 29.30 -18.15
N ILE A 646 4.77 29.71 -18.10
CA ILE A 646 5.83 29.09 -17.30
C ILE A 646 6.21 29.93 -16.07
N VAL A 647 5.44 31.00 -15.80
CA VAL A 647 5.61 31.93 -14.65
C VAL A 647 4.49 31.75 -13.65
#